data_e57f589e6b5bd6e2dd75b8ba751b8666
#
_entry.id   e57f589e6b5bd6e2dd75b8ba751b8666
#
_cell.length_a   1.000
_cell.length_b   1.000
_cell.length_c   1.000
_cell.angle_alpha   90.00
_cell.angle_beta   90.00
_cell.angle_gamma   90.00
#
_symmetry.space_group_name_H-M   'P 1'
#
loop_
_entity.id
_entity.type
_entity.pdbx_description
1 polymer ?
#
loop_
_entity_poly.entity_id
_entity_poly.type
_entity_poly.pdbx_seq_one_letter_code
_entity_poly.pdbx_strand_id
1 'polypeptide(L)'
;MATNNKTHHVHHPLNPMAIAVACAILGAPACASAQAKGGDGAAIQQVEVTGIRASKQKSLEKKRNNDTMSEVVTAEDVGKMPDKNVADALQKLPGVTTLAGSGGQGGYDENDRVSMRGTGPSLSLTTINGHSVATADWDASDQLAGGAGSSGSGAARSVSFLLLPSEIVSQVVVHKSAEADQVEGGVAGAVDIITRRPLDGKKPFSAEASVQGVYSDLAGKTNPQLSAFLNWTNANRTAGVLLQVFDQKRNVRRDSQQVTWGRIGAATAAGKANNGALAGVPFVSEVIDSLFQQERKRTGGSIGVEFKLTDDFTVNADVFRSKLDAKYSNNRFVVRPTNSIAGGIVPTGTTVADGVLTSAQFANTGSATGTQLESQVNPSASSKTGYANVDFKWRVNDALRVTGRGGSTKAEGDTYLYWNYAFLPNTATGYVYNGPNDPVTLQLPNGVAAANLTANPGNSGADQSYSLQHSEDREHYGQLDAEYSFENGFINSIEVGVRGADHKRTGTRPLKAGLPENAAQNGQVPAASLPVIGWNGAGFPSDFGGNLGSTGATGPYIAPGDVVSWAQANLDANEAFNKPVSGVFTVKEKTKAAYVMARFGGERWRGNAGVRLVRTETSVTTNTGLPCGVPTAANGITYGSPAQAAACAGFVPAGAALTTGSRFGNFYTLTTESSYTKALPSLNLVYDATKDLVLRGAAARVMARPDYSALGASISSFVYNPAALPVSTASGGNAKLGPVLANNYNLGAEWYFQPRSLLSAQLFFIDFDSLVGSGTSTQQLLNTAVPASLGGPQVVSTVVSSPVMTTGRSKGIEFGYEQPVWGGFGVQANYTYVDAKEASGLPMLGASRNSYTLGGFFENDKFSARVVYSWRGAARTGLYGLSQNYAAATGTVAASLNYTLSDSVTLTFEGLNLNNPTLRYYNAPDANIPFAATTALHSSGRQYYVGARFKY
;
A
#
# COMPACT_ATOMS: atom_id res chain seq x y z
N MET A 1 24.06 51.03 7.49
CA MET A 1 24.87 50.22 8.41
C MET A 1 24.49 48.78 8.17
N ALA A 2 25.41 47.97 7.71
CA ALA A 2 25.21 46.63 7.26
C ALA A 2 25.09 45.66 8.45
N THR A 3 24.05 44.87 8.50
CA THR A 3 23.92 43.77 9.45
C THR A 3 24.17 42.48 8.71
N ASN A 4 25.24 41.81 9.10
CA ASN A 4 25.66 40.50 8.66
C ASN A 4 24.64 39.42 9.07
N ASN A 5 24.01 38.77 8.09
CA ASN A 5 23.31 37.52 8.29
C ASN A 5 24.31 36.35 8.12
N LYS A 6 24.69 35.73 9.23
CA LYS A 6 25.46 34.49 9.21
C LYS A 6 24.47 33.34 9.04
N THR A 7 24.39 32.79 7.84
CA THR A 7 23.79 31.48 7.58
C THR A 7 24.71 30.40 8.15
N HIS A 8 24.28 29.73 9.22
CA HIS A 8 24.93 28.51 9.69
C HIS A 8 24.57 27.35 8.76
N HIS A 9 25.44 27.06 7.78
CA HIS A 9 25.44 25.78 7.14
C HIS A 9 26.04 24.74 8.09
N VAL A 10 25.19 23.88 8.63
CA VAL A 10 25.62 22.67 9.34
C VAL A 10 26.15 21.69 8.28
N HIS A 11 27.44 21.60 8.14
CA HIS A 11 28.08 20.54 7.37
C HIS A 11 28.01 19.22 8.16
N HIS A 12 27.09 18.33 7.80
CA HIS A 12 27.21 16.94 8.20
C HIS A 12 28.29 16.26 7.35
N PRO A 13 29.25 15.56 7.93
CA PRO A 13 30.24 14.82 7.16
C PRO A 13 29.51 13.71 6.38
N LEU A 14 29.65 13.74 5.06
CA LEU A 14 29.20 12.65 4.20
C LEU A 14 29.93 11.36 4.61
N ASN A 15 29.18 10.28 4.83
CA ASN A 15 29.74 8.98 5.11
C ASN A 15 30.73 8.61 3.99
N PRO A 16 31.95 8.13 4.29
CA PRO A 16 32.98 7.82 3.30
C PRO A 16 32.53 6.88 2.19
N MET A 17 31.50 6.07 2.45
CA MET A 17 30.89 5.19 1.45
C MET A 17 30.06 5.95 0.39
N ALA A 18 29.39 7.04 0.78
CA ALA A 18 28.65 7.91 -0.15
C ALA A 18 29.61 8.69 -1.07
N ILE A 19 30.78 9.07 -0.56
CA ILE A 19 31.84 9.74 -1.35
C ILE A 19 32.43 8.76 -2.37
N ALA A 20 32.65 7.49 -2.01
CA ALA A 20 33.20 6.48 -2.93
C ALA A 20 32.24 6.20 -4.11
N VAL A 21 30.92 6.17 -3.88
CA VAL A 21 29.92 5.99 -4.94
C VAL A 21 29.81 7.22 -5.84
N ALA A 22 29.85 8.43 -5.28
CA ALA A 22 29.83 9.67 -6.04
C ALA A 22 31.12 9.86 -6.88
N CYS A 23 32.29 9.51 -6.35
CA CYS A 23 33.55 9.57 -7.07
C CYS A 23 33.66 8.51 -8.20
N ALA A 24 33.05 7.32 -8.02
CA ALA A 24 32.98 6.30 -9.07
C ALA A 24 32.10 6.70 -10.26
N ILE A 25 31.11 7.55 -10.04
CA ILE A 25 30.21 8.08 -11.08
C ILE A 25 30.83 9.27 -11.82
N LEU A 26 31.67 10.10 -11.14
CA LEU A 26 32.24 11.32 -11.70
C LEU A 26 33.68 11.14 -12.26
N GLY A 27 34.31 10.02 -11.96
CA GLY A 27 35.72 9.75 -12.29
C GLY A 27 35.93 8.87 -13.53
N ALA A 28 35.18 9.01 -14.62
CA ALA A 28 35.50 8.31 -15.87
C ALA A 28 36.73 8.92 -16.57
N PRO A 29 37.81 8.19 -16.80
CA PRO A 29 38.94 8.73 -17.55
C PRO A 29 38.56 8.89 -19.02
N ALA A 30 38.90 10.06 -19.56
CA ALA A 30 38.92 10.29 -21.00
C ALA A 30 39.97 9.34 -21.63
N CYS A 31 39.55 8.27 -22.27
CA CYS A 31 40.43 7.39 -23.01
C CYS A 31 40.21 7.54 -24.51
N ALA A 32 41.34 7.73 -25.15
CA ALA A 32 41.62 8.06 -26.52
C ALA A 32 40.91 7.16 -27.55
N SER A 33 40.53 7.80 -28.66
CA SER A 33 40.09 7.19 -29.91
C SER A 33 41.20 6.38 -30.55
N ALA A 34 41.01 5.09 -30.72
CA ALA A 34 41.78 4.28 -31.66
C ALA A 34 40.91 3.96 -32.88
N GLN A 35 41.29 4.51 -34.03
CA GLN A 35 40.77 4.17 -35.34
C GLN A 35 41.19 2.74 -35.71
N ALA A 36 40.24 1.86 -35.94
CA ALA A 36 40.49 0.56 -36.57
C ALA A 36 40.23 0.64 -38.08
N LYS A 37 41.26 0.28 -38.83
CA LYS A 37 41.22 0.08 -40.29
C LYS A 37 40.35 -1.12 -40.67
N GLY A 38 39.61 -0.96 -41.76
CA GLY A 38 38.78 -2.01 -42.36
C GLY A 38 39.57 -3.24 -42.82
N GLY A 39 38.96 -4.37 -42.67
CA GLY A 39 39.35 -5.67 -43.21
C GLY A 39 38.12 -6.54 -43.44
N ASP A 40 38.09 -7.20 -44.58
CA ASP A 40 37.01 -7.91 -45.24
C ASP A 40 36.33 -9.04 -44.47
N GLY A 41 35.04 -9.17 -44.70
CA GLY A 41 34.36 -10.44 -44.92
C GLY A 41 34.48 -11.51 -43.81
N ALA A 42 33.95 -11.26 -42.60
CA ALA A 42 33.65 -12.34 -41.67
C ALA A 42 32.16 -12.38 -41.39
N ALA A 43 31.57 -13.58 -41.45
CA ALA A 43 30.18 -13.86 -41.08
C ALA A 43 29.83 -13.15 -39.78
N ILE A 44 28.76 -12.35 -39.79
CA ILE A 44 28.26 -11.64 -38.62
C ILE A 44 27.91 -12.73 -37.60
N GLN A 45 28.81 -13.02 -36.68
CA GLN A 45 28.49 -13.69 -35.43
C GLN A 45 27.48 -12.78 -34.74
N GLN A 46 26.26 -13.23 -34.64
CA GLN A 46 25.19 -12.58 -33.87
C GLN A 46 25.68 -12.58 -32.41
N VAL A 47 26.38 -11.54 -32.02
CA VAL A 47 26.81 -11.33 -30.63
C VAL A 47 25.54 -11.25 -29.83
N GLU A 48 25.30 -12.21 -28.96
CA GLU A 48 24.17 -12.22 -28.05
C GLU A 48 24.37 -11.05 -27.07
N VAL A 49 23.74 -9.93 -27.36
CA VAL A 49 23.77 -8.74 -26.50
C VAL A 49 22.96 -9.03 -25.26
N THR A 50 23.64 -9.35 -24.16
CA THR A 50 23.05 -9.46 -22.83
C THR A 50 23.20 -8.11 -22.14
N GLY A 51 22.19 -7.66 -21.36
CA GLY A 51 22.30 -6.41 -20.61
C GLY A 51 21.10 -5.48 -20.77
N ILE A 52 21.23 -4.23 -20.29
CA ILE A 52 20.16 -3.21 -20.31
C ILE A 52 19.67 -2.98 -21.75
N ARG A 53 20.58 -2.91 -22.71
CA ARG A 53 20.24 -2.65 -24.12
C ARG A 53 19.44 -3.79 -24.76
N ALA A 54 19.79 -5.05 -24.48
CA ALA A 54 19.07 -6.20 -25.00
C ALA A 54 17.69 -6.32 -24.37
N SER A 55 17.60 -6.08 -23.06
CA SER A 55 16.36 -6.00 -22.31
C SER A 55 15.40 -4.99 -22.92
N LYS A 56 15.91 -3.79 -23.19
CA LYS A 56 15.13 -2.71 -23.80
C LYS A 56 14.63 -3.06 -25.20
N GLN A 57 15.49 -3.65 -26.02
CA GLN A 57 15.06 -4.09 -27.34
C GLN A 57 13.90 -5.08 -27.27
N LYS A 58 13.99 -6.10 -26.42
CA LYS A 58 12.91 -7.09 -26.22
C LYS A 58 11.62 -6.45 -25.70
N SER A 59 11.74 -5.51 -24.75
CA SER A 59 10.58 -4.79 -24.22
C SER A 59 9.89 -3.98 -25.31
N LEU A 60 10.65 -3.23 -26.12
CA LEU A 60 10.11 -2.42 -27.23
C LEU A 60 9.52 -3.27 -28.36
N GLU A 61 10.16 -4.38 -28.74
CA GLU A 61 9.64 -5.32 -29.74
C GLU A 61 8.31 -5.93 -29.28
N LYS A 62 8.24 -6.36 -28.02
CA LYS A 62 7.01 -6.89 -27.47
C LYS A 62 5.91 -5.85 -27.35
N LYS A 63 6.22 -4.63 -26.87
CA LYS A 63 5.29 -3.51 -26.85
C LYS A 63 4.73 -3.22 -28.25
N ARG A 64 5.61 -3.15 -29.25
CA ARG A 64 5.23 -2.89 -30.63
C ARG A 64 4.29 -3.95 -31.20
N ASN A 65 4.53 -5.24 -30.87
CA ASN A 65 3.79 -6.38 -31.44
C ASN A 65 2.50 -6.68 -30.68
N ASN A 66 2.28 -6.10 -29.48
CA ASN A 66 1.02 -6.28 -28.77
C ASN A 66 -0.13 -5.58 -29.49
N ASP A 67 -1.32 -6.20 -29.51
CA ASP A 67 -2.55 -5.59 -30.03
C ASP A 67 -3.13 -4.58 -29.04
N THR A 68 -2.89 -4.76 -27.74
CA THR A 68 -3.30 -3.82 -26.69
C THR A 68 -2.29 -2.69 -26.49
N MET A 69 -2.76 -1.59 -25.91
CA MET A 69 -1.85 -0.59 -25.34
C MET A 69 -1.20 -1.17 -24.09
N SER A 70 0.10 -1.36 -24.13
CA SER A 70 0.84 -1.98 -23.04
C SER A 70 2.22 -1.38 -22.83
N GLU A 71 2.73 -1.52 -21.60
CA GLU A 71 4.13 -1.31 -21.27
C GLU A 71 4.74 -2.65 -20.85
N VAL A 72 6.01 -2.84 -21.16
CA VAL A 72 6.70 -4.12 -20.91
C VAL A 72 8.02 -3.87 -20.21
N VAL A 73 8.26 -4.59 -19.09
CA VAL A 73 9.52 -4.60 -18.37
C VAL A 73 10.01 -6.03 -18.29
N THR A 74 11.26 -6.30 -18.67
CA THR A 74 11.83 -7.65 -18.61
C THR A 74 12.60 -7.88 -17.32
N ALA A 75 12.89 -9.17 -17.02
CA ALA A 75 13.66 -9.60 -15.85
C ALA A 75 15.01 -8.92 -15.72
N GLU A 76 15.70 -8.67 -16.83
CA GLU A 76 17.00 -8.02 -16.81
C GLU A 76 16.89 -6.55 -16.39
N ASP A 77 15.81 -5.85 -16.75
CA ASP A 77 15.54 -4.51 -16.27
C ASP A 77 15.18 -4.53 -14.79
N VAL A 78 14.31 -5.43 -14.36
CA VAL A 78 13.90 -5.59 -12.96
C VAL A 78 15.07 -6.01 -12.08
N GLY A 79 15.92 -6.96 -12.53
CA GLY A 79 17.01 -7.52 -11.73
C GLY A 79 18.30 -6.68 -11.71
N LYS A 80 18.52 -5.76 -12.64
CA LYS A 80 19.70 -4.87 -12.70
C LYS A 80 19.41 -3.45 -12.21
N MET A 81 18.17 -3.14 -11.91
CA MET A 81 17.78 -1.93 -11.20
C MET A 81 17.85 -2.15 -9.68
N PRO A 82 17.95 -1.10 -8.90
CA PRO A 82 17.84 -1.19 -7.45
C PRO A 82 16.36 -1.42 -7.03
N ASP A 83 15.65 -2.29 -7.75
CA ASP A 83 14.25 -2.60 -7.54
C ASP A 83 14.14 -3.78 -6.57
N LYS A 84 13.52 -3.57 -5.43
CA LYS A 84 13.41 -4.58 -4.37
C LYS A 84 12.18 -5.46 -4.52
N ASN A 85 11.21 -4.95 -5.24
CA ASN A 85 10.01 -5.68 -5.64
C ASN A 85 9.52 -5.18 -7.01
N VAL A 86 8.49 -5.83 -7.51
CA VAL A 86 7.93 -5.51 -8.82
C VAL A 86 7.36 -4.08 -8.89
N ALA A 87 6.83 -3.53 -7.79
CA ALA A 87 6.28 -2.18 -7.79
C ALA A 87 7.34 -1.09 -8.03
N ASP A 88 8.57 -1.29 -7.56
CA ASP A 88 9.68 -0.35 -7.79
C ASP A 88 10.01 -0.25 -9.29
N ALA A 89 9.97 -1.38 -10.00
CA ALA A 89 10.15 -1.41 -11.45
C ALA A 89 8.99 -0.72 -12.19
N LEU A 90 7.75 -0.95 -11.74
CA LEU A 90 6.55 -0.40 -12.34
C LEU A 90 6.43 1.12 -12.17
N GLN A 91 6.98 1.70 -11.09
CA GLN A 91 6.99 3.15 -10.86
C GLN A 91 7.68 3.93 -11.99
N LYS A 92 8.53 3.27 -12.76
CA LYS A 92 9.30 3.87 -13.87
C LYS A 92 8.53 3.91 -15.19
N LEU A 93 7.31 3.38 -15.22
CA LEU A 93 6.46 3.35 -16.40
C LEU A 93 5.50 4.55 -16.45
N PRO A 94 5.21 5.10 -17.66
CA PRO A 94 4.23 6.18 -17.79
C PRO A 94 2.86 5.72 -17.30
N GLY A 95 2.14 6.60 -16.61
CA GLY A 95 0.79 6.35 -16.11
C GLY A 95 0.71 5.48 -14.85
N VAL A 96 1.84 5.01 -14.32
CA VAL A 96 1.91 4.18 -13.11
C VAL A 96 2.42 5.02 -11.94
N THR A 97 1.76 4.90 -10.81
CA THR A 97 2.17 5.48 -9.53
C THR A 97 2.18 4.41 -8.45
N THR A 98 3.02 4.59 -7.44
CA THR A 98 3.15 3.63 -6.34
C THR A 98 2.89 4.30 -5.01
N LEU A 99 2.44 3.51 -4.04
CA LEU A 99 2.23 3.93 -2.67
C LEU A 99 3.15 3.12 -1.75
N ALA A 100 4.00 3.80 -0.99
CA ALA A 100 4.82 3.21 0.05
C ALA A 100 4.06 3.21 1.37
N GLY A 101 4.18 2.14 2.17
CA GLY A 101 3.60 2.07 3.51
C GLY A 101 2.09 1.95 3.57
N SER A 102 1.39 1.76 2.43
CA SER A 102 -0.08 1.72 2.37
C SER A 102 -0.69 0.45 2.98
N GLY A 103 0.07 -0.63 3.09
CA GLY A 103 -0.35 -1.91 3.66
C GLY A 103 -0.16 -2.02 5.17
N GLY A 104 0.03 -0.89 5.87
CA GLY A 104 0.29 -0.92 7.30
C GLY A 104 1.73 -1.23 7.67
N GLN A 105 2.63 -1.22 6.71
CA GLN A 105 4.06 -1.52 6.92
C GLN A 105 4.78 -0.43 7.70
N GLY A 106 4.29 0.80 7.64
CA GLY A 106 4.77 1.93 8.43
C GLY A 106 6.16 2.47 8.09
N GLY A 107 6.96 1.72 7.35
CA GLY A 107 8.37 2.05 7.09
C GLY A 107 8.60 3.10 6.03
N TYR A 108 7.75 3.17 5.02
CA TYR A 108 7.88 4.02 3.82
C TYR A 108 9.18 3.83 3.02
N ASP A 109 9.86 2.71 3.24
CA ASP A 109 11.16 2.39 2.65
C ASP A 109 11.06 1.56 1.36
N GLU A 110 9.86 1.06 1.03
CA GLU A 110 9.59 0.19 -0.09
C GLU A 110 8.18 0.44 -0.65
N ASN A 111 8.02 0.39 -1.97
CA ASN A 111 6.71 0.50 -2.61
C ASN A 111 5.89 -0.77 -2.38
N ASP A 112 4.63 -0.61 -2.01
CA ASP A 112 3.73 -1.70 -1.65
C ASP A 112 2.59 -1.88 -2.64
N ARG A 113 1.95 -0.79 -3.05
CA ARG A 113 0.78 -0.81 -3.93
C ARG A 113 1.06 -0.07 -5.23
N VAL A 114 0.40 -0.55 -6.28
CA VAL A 114 0.45 0.06 -7.61
C VAL A 114 -0.93 0.60 -7.96
N SER A 115 -0.95 1.83 -8.43
CA SER A 115 -2.14 2.45 -9.02
C SER A 115 -1.82 3.02 -10.40
N MET A 116 -2.83 3.14 -11.22
CA MET A 116 -2.68 3.63 -12.58
C MET A 116 -3.62 4.80 -12.86
N ARG A 117 -3.15 5.78 -13.64
CA ARG A 117 -3.99 6.83 -14.21
C ARG A 117 -4.82 7.60 -13.18
N GLY A 118 -4.24 7.79 -11.99
CA GLY A 118 -4.85 8.55 -10.89
C GLY A 118 -6.06 7.87 -10.23
N THR A 119 -6.19 6.56 -10.36
CA THR A 119 -7.22 5.79 -9.65
C THR A 119 -6.64 5.11 -8.40
N GLY A 120 -7.49 4.60 -7.52
CA GLY A 120 -7.06 3.83 -6.36
C GLY A 120 -6.44 2.47 -6.75
N PRO A 121 -5.54 1.90 -5.91
CA PRO A 121 -4.87 0.63 -6.21
C PRO A 121 -5.81 -0.55 -6.47
N SER A 122 -6.97 -0.59 -5.82
CA SER A 122 -7.98 -1.66 -6.00
C SER A 122 -8.71 -1.61 -7.35
N LEU A 123 -8.48 -0.56 -8.16
CA LEU A 123 -8.98 -0.44 -9.53
C LEU A 123 -7.96 -0.89 -10.58
N SER A 124 -6.79 -1.35 -10.13
CA SER A 124 -5.74 -1.95 -10.94
C SER A 124 -5.63 -3.43 -10.61
N LEU A 125 -5.87 -4.30 -11.59
CA LEU A 125 -5.74 -5.74 -11.42
C LEU A 125 -4.26 -6.16 -11.45
N THR A 126 -3.85 -7.04 -10.54
CA THR A 126 -2.55 -7.73 -10.63
C THR A 126 -2.78 -9.22 -10.81
N THR A 127 -2.14 -9.78 -11.83
CA THR A 127 -2.16 -11.22 -12.13
C THR A 127 -0.73 -11.78 -12.17
N ILE A 128 -0.60 -13.09 -11.98
CA ILE A 128 0.63 -13.83 -12.25
C ILE A 128 0.27 -14.90 -13.30
N ASN A 129 0.98 -14.90 -14.43
CA ASN A 129 0.71 -15.78 -15.56
C ASN A 129 -0.78 -15.76 -16.02
N GLY A 130 -1.43 -14.57 -15.91
CA GLY A 130 -2.83 -14.34 -16.27
C GLY A 130 -3.85 -14.87 -15.26
N HIS A 131 -3.46 -15.30 -14.06
CA HIS A 131 -4.40 -15.68 -13.00
C HIS A 131 -4.33 -14.75 -11.79
N SER A 132 -5.42 -14.67 -11.03
CA SER A 132 -5.55 -13.83 -9.84
C SER A 132 -4.54 -14.22 -8.75
N VAL A 133 -4.15 -13.27 -7.93
CA VAL A 133 -3.30 -13.47 -6.76
C VAL A 133 -4.09 -13.08 -5.51
N ALA A 134 -4.21 -14.01 -4.58
CA ALA A 134 -4.80 -13.72 -3.27
C ALA A 134 -3.94 -12.73 -2.49
N THR A 135 -4.58 -11.85 -1.73
CA THR A 135 -3.91 -10.83 -0.93
C THR A 135 -4.52 -10.74 0.47
N ALA A 136 -3.67 -10.77 1.49
CA ALA A 136 -4.06 -10.54 2.87
C ALA A 136 -2.88 -9.95 3.64
N ASP A 137 -3.06 -8.73 4.14
CA ASP A 137 -2.05 -8.06 4.94
C ASP A 137 -2.36 -8.19 6.42
N TRP A 138 -1.35 -8.02 7.26
CA TRP A 138 -1.59 -7.75 8.67
C TRP A 138 -2.20 -6.34 8.84
N ASP A 139 -2.95 -6.17 9.91
CA ASP A 139 -3.48 -4.85 10.26
C ASP A 139 -2.42 -4.04 11.03
N ALA A 140 -2.13 -2.86 10.54
CA ALA A 140 -1.27 -1.89 11.19
C ALA A 140 -1.83 -0.47 11.05
N SER A 141 -3.15 -0.35 11.06
CA SER A 141 -3.89 0.92 10.93
C SER A 141 -3.39 2.01 11.86
N ASP A 142 -2.89 1.63 13.03
CA ASP A 142 -2.42 2.54 14.07
C ASP A 142 -0.97 3.00 13.89
N GLN A 143 -0.26 2.44 12.93
CA GLN A 143 1.14 2.72 12.63
C GLN A 143 1.32 3.83 11.59
N LEU A 144 0.24 4.19 10.91
CA LEU A 144 0.25 5.18 9.85
C LEU A 144 0.05 6.56 10.47
N ALA A 145 1.10 7.09 11.00
CA ALA A 145 1.19 8.51 11.31
C ALA A 145 0.90 9.32 10.06
N GLY A 146 -0.07 10.24 10.13
CA GLY A 146 -0.34 11.21 9.08
C GLY A 146 -1.45 10.86 8.12
N GLY A 147 -2.41 10.08 8.56
CA GLY A 147 -3.73 10.06 7.93
C GLY A 147 -3.71 9.73 6.44
N ALA A 148 -2.81 8.92 5.98
CA ALA A 148 -3.16 8.16 4.80
C ALA A 148 -4.46 7.47 5.19
N GLY A 149 -5.57 7.91 4.63
CA GLY A 149 -6.86 7.28 4.82
C GLY A 149 -6.74 5.83 4.42
N SER A 150 -6.04 5.13 5.24
CA SER A 150 -5.97 3.71 5.14
C SER A 150 -7.30 3.25 5.69
N SER A 151 -8.21 3.04 4.82
CA SER A 151 -8.95 1.80 4.85
C SER A 151 -7.92 0.66 4.83
N GLY A 152 -6.89 0.82 5.63
CA GLY A 152 -5.72 -0.03 5.76
C GLY A 152 -5.96 -1.16 6.67
N SER A 153 -7.12 -1.69 6.67
CA SER A 153 -7.32 -3.06 7.09
C SER A 153 -6.83 -3.93 5.94
N GLY A 154 -6.23 -5.05 6.21
CA GLY A 154 -5.93 -6.09 5.25
C GLY A 154 -7.15 -6.61 4.45
N ALA A 155 -8.05 -5.73 4.09
CA ALA A 155 -9.34 -5.95 3.45
C ALA A 155 -9.50 -5.23 2.10
N ALA A 156 -8.41 -4.69 1.54
CA ALA A 156 -8.37 -4.20 0.16
C ALA A 156 -8.21 -5.35 -0.83
N ARG A 157 -8.58 -5.12 -2.10
CA ARG A 157 -8.35 -6.06 -3.20
C ARG A 157 -6.99 -5.91 -3.86
N SER A 158 -6.33 -4.80 -3.64
CA SER A 158 -5.00 -4.55 -4.21
C SER A 158 -3.96 -5.51 -3.64
N VAL A 159 -3.12 -6.04 -4.51
CA VAL A 159 -2.05 -6.97 -4.13
C VAL A 159 -0.90 -6.21 -3.45
N SER A 160 -0.34 -6.80 -2.39
CA SER A 160 0.89 -6.32 -1.77
C SER A 160 2.11 -6.79 -2.55
N PHE A 161 2.79 -5.84 -3.18
CA PHE A 161 4.02 -6.11 -3.92
C PHE A 161 5.22 -6.40 -3.00
N LEU A 162 5.09 -6.14 -1.69
CA LEU A 162 6.09 -6.56 -0.71
C LEU A 162 6.26 -8.08 -0.63
N LEU A 163 5.25 -8.85 -1.08
CA LEU A 163 5.30 -10.30 -1.17
C LEU A 163 5.82 -10.81 -2.51
N LEU A 164 6.02 -9.93 -3.50
CA LEU A 164 6.41 -10.27 -4.87
C LEU A 164 7.82 -9.74 -5.17
N PRO A 165 8.87 -10.47 -4.81
CA PRO A 165 10.25 -10.05 -5.05
C PRO A 165 10.57 -10.02 -6.54
N SER A 166 11.53 -9.17 -6.91
CA SER A 166 11.96 -8.99 -8.30
C SER A 166 12.52 -10.25 -8.95
N GLU A 167 13.04 -11.17 -8.16
CA GLU A 167 13.72 -12.38 -8.61
C GLU A 167 12.81 -13.37 -9.34
N ILE A 168 11.51 -13.43 -8.98
CA ILE A 168 10.56 -14.38 -9.59
C ILE A 168 10.16 -14.01 -11.03
N VAL A 169 10.44 -12.80 -11.43
CA VAL A 169 9.93 -12.20 -12.66
C VAL A 169 10.74 -12.65 -13.87
N SER A 170 10.07 -13.09 -14.93
CA SER A 170 10.61 -13.12 -16.29
C SER A 170 10.31 -11.83 -17.04
N GLN A 171 9.09 -11.34 -16.85
CA GLN A 171 8.58 -10.15 -17.52
C GLN A 171 7.37 -9.62 -16.76
N VAL A 172 7.16 -8.31 -16.81
CA VAL A 172 5.92 -7.67 -16.38
C VAL A 172 5.29 -6.95 -17.57
N VAL A 173 4.03 -7.21 -17.81
CA VAL A 173 3.23 -6.52 -18.84
C VAL A 173 2.16 -5.69 -18.14
N VAL A 174 2.16 -4.39 -18.39
CA VAL A 174 1.11 -3.48 -17.91
C VAL A 174 0.16 -3.21 -19.06
N HIS A 175 -1.01 -3.80 -19.02
CA HIS A 175 -2.09 -3.58 -19.98
C HIS A 175 -2.86 -2.32 -19.62
N LYS A 176 -2.88 -1.34 -20.50
CA LYS A 176 -3.60 -0.08 -20.37
C LYS A 176 -4.93 -0.05 -21.13
N SER A 177 -5.18 -1.05 -21.95
CA SER A 177 -6.46 -1.34 -22.57
C SER A 177 -6.85 -2.79 -22.32
N ALA A 178 -8.15 -3.07 -22.26
CA ALA A 178 -8.68 -4.39 -21.94
C ALA A 178 -8.91 -5.24 -23.20
N GLU A 179 -8.82 -6.56 -23.04
CA GLU A 179 -9.23 -7.57 -24.02
C GLU A 179 -10.28 -8.51 -23.42
N ALA A 180 -11.06 -9.18 -24.25
CA ALA A 180 -12.15 -10.03 -23.78
C ALA A 180 -11.67 -11.32 -23.07
N ASP A 181 -10.48 -11.83 -23.38
CA ASP A 181 -9.85 -13.00 -22.77
C ASP A 181 -9.27 -12.71 -21.37
N GLN A 182 -9.00 -11.43 -21.06
CA GLN A 182 -8.43 -11.02 -19.77
C GLN A 182 -9.44 -11.15 -18.63
N VAL A 183 -8.95 -11.50 -17.46
CA VAL A 183 -9.75 -11.52 -16.23
C VAL A 183 -10.19 -10.09 -15.90
N GLU A 184 -11.44 -9.93 -15.54
CA GLU A 184 -11.99 -8.64 -15.13
C GLU A 184 -11.48 -8.21 -13.74
N GLY A 185 -11.37 -6.88 -13.50
CA GLY A 185 -10.90 -6.29 -12.24
C GLY A 185 -10.00 -5.06 -12.45
N GLY A 186 -9.45 -4.88 -13.64
CA GLY A 186 -8.57 -3.79 -14.00
C GLY A 186 -9.30 -2.64 -14.72
N VAL A 187 -9.92 -1.72 -13.97
CA VAL A 187 -10.61 -0.56 -14.59
C VAL A 187 -9.61 0.42 -15.18
N ALA A 188 -8.53 0.71 -14.46
CA ALA A 188 -7.47 1.60 -14.92
C ALA A 188 -6.40 0.89 -15.75
N GLY A 189 -6.37 -0.44 -15.69
CA GLY A 189 -5.45 -1.32 -16.37
C GLY A 189 -5.13 -2.57 -15.52
N ALA A 190 -4.30 -3.44 -16.06
CA ALA A 190 -3.87 -4.66 -15.39
C ALA A 190 -2.34 -4.81 -15.45
N VAL A 191 -1.76 -5.36 -14.38
CA VAL A 191 -0.36 -5.74 -14.29
C VAL A 191 -0.29 -7.26 -14.34
N ASP A 192 0.27 -7.84 -15.39
CA ASP A 192 0.52 -9.28 -15.47
C ASP A 192 2.00 -9.58 -15.27
N ILE A 193 2.31 -10.29 -14.18
CA ILE A 193 3.65 -10.75 -13.83
C ILE A 193 3.85 -12.12 -14.45
N ILE A 194 4.72 -12.21 -15.42
CA ILE A 194 5.04 -13.46 -16.10
C ILE A 194 6.28 -14.06 -15.44
N THR A 195 6.17 -15.25 -14.92
CA THR A 195 7.27 -16.00 -14.29
C THR A 195 8.11 -16.75 -15.33
N ARG A 196 9.31 -17.14 -14.94
CA ARG A 196 10.17 -17.97 -15.79
C ARG A 196 9.57 -19.38 -15.93
N ARG A 197 9.67 -19.95 -17.13
CA ARG A 197 9.29 -21.34 -17.40
C ARG A 197 10.50 -22.23 -17.63
N PRO A 198 10.45 -23.51 -17.24
CA PRO A 198 11.58 -24.42 -17.38
C PRO A 198 12.11 -24.55 -18.80
N LEU A 199 11.25 -24.70 -19.81
CA LEU A 199 11.66 -24.91 -21.21
C LEU A 199 12.05 -23.63 -21.95
N ASP A 200 11.89 -22.44 -21.35
CA ASP A 200 12.37 -21.15 -21.90
C ASP A 200 13.92 -21.05 -21.81
N GLY A 201 14.54 -21.82 -20.92
CA GLY A 201 15.99 -21.82 -20.71
C GLY A 201 16.73 -22.25 -21.99
N LYS A 202 17.77 -21.54 -22.41
CA LYS A 202 18.57 -21.87 -23.63
C LYS A 202 19.57 -23.00 -23.40
N LYS A 203 20.09 -23.13 -22.16
CA LYS A 203 21.03 -24.16 -21.75
C LYS A 203 20.29 -25.31 -21.08
N PRO A 204 20.81 -26.57 -21.20
CA PRO A 204 20.24 -27.73 -20.47
C PRO A 204 20.25 -27.54 -18.96
N PHE A 205 21.23 -26.80 -18.44
CA PHE A 205 21.34 -26.43 -17.03
C PHE A 205 21.77 -24.97 -16.91
N SER A 206 21.14 -24.24 -16.04
CA SER A 206 21.56 -22.92 -15.63
C SER A 206 21.31 -22.70 -14.13
N ALA A 207 22.24 -22.04 -13.49
CA ALA A 207 22.16 -21.68 -12.08
C ALA A 207 22.52 -20.21 -11.90
N GLU A 208 21.75 -19.50 -11.09
CA GLU A 208 22.05 -18.13 -10.69
C GLU A 208 21.96 -18.04 -9.16
N ALA A 209 22.85 -17.29 -8.53
CA ALA A 209 22.81 -17.01 -7.10
C ALA A 209 23.15 -15.54 -6.86
N SER A 210 22.52 -14.93 -5.87
CA SER A 210 22.85 -13.57 -5.43
C SER A 210 23.03 -13.52 -3.92
N VAL A 211 24.08 -12.85 -3.49
CA VAL A 211 24.37 -12.58 -2.09
C VAL A 211 24.58 -11.08 -1.95
N GLN A 212 23.77 -10.42 -1.14
CA GLN A 212 23.84 -8.97 -0.91
C GLN A 212 23.80 -8.63 0.57
N GLY A 213 24.53 -7.59 0.98
CA GLY A 213 24.38 -6.91 2.24
C GLY A 213 23.58 -5.62 2.05
N VAL A 214 22.56 -5.39 2.88
CA VAL A 214 21.75 -4.18 2.88
C VAL A 214 22.04 -3.37 4.12
N TYR A 215 22.54 -2.16 3.96
CA TYR A 215 22.76 -1.19 5.01
C TYR A 215 21.67 -0.11 4.96
N SER A 216 20.93 0.07 6.05
CA SER A 216 19.97 1.16 6.25
C SER A 216 20.60 2.20 7.16
N ASP A 217 20.86 3.42 6.66
CA ASP A 217 21.65 4.44 7.38
C ASP A 217 20.95 4.92 8.66
N LEU A 218 19.64 5.21 8.59
CA LEU A 218 18.88 5.67 9.75
C LEU A 218 18.74 4.56 10.81
N ALA A 219 18.56 3.30 10.40
CA ALA A 219 18.51 2.17 11.31
C ALA A 219 19.90 1.74 11.84
N GLY A 220 20.99 2.15 11.19
CA GLY A 220 22.35 1.83 11.54
C GLY A 220 22.68 0.32 11.46
N LYS A 221 21.96 -0.44 10.61
CA LYS A 221 22.06 -1.92 10.58
C LYS A 221 22.29 -2.46 9.19
N THR A 222 23.13 -3.50 9.10
CA THR A 222 23.37 -4.29 7.89
C THR A 222 22.68 -5.64 8.00
N ASN A 223 22.05 -6.08 6.91
CA ASN A 223 21.33 -7.35 6.85
C ASN A 223 21.64 -8.12 5.56
N PRO A 224 21.68 -9.46 5.58
CA PRO A 224 21.90 -10.28 4.40
C PRO A 224 20.61 -10.40 3.56
N GLN A 225 20.80 -10.51 2.25
CA GLN A 225 19.78 -10.93 1.30
C GLN A 225 20.38 -12.00 0.38
N LEU A 226 19.68 -13.09 0.21
CA LEU A 226 20.11 -14.25 -0.55
C LEU A 226 19.03 -14.62 -1.56
N SER A 227 19.42 -15.00 -2.76
CA SER A 227 18.53 -15.65 -3.72
C SER A 227 19.27 -16.68 -4.54
N ALA A 228 18.57 -17.73 -4.97
CA ALA A 228 19.08 -18.74 -5.86
C ALA A 228 18.02 -19.18 -6.86
N PHE A 229 18.46 -19.47 -8.07
CA PHE A 229 17.66 -19.95 -9.17
C PHE A 229 18.39 -21.11 -9.83
N LEU A 230 17.67 -22.20 -10.10
CA LEU A 230 18.14 -23.36 -10.82
C LEU A 230 17.15 -23.72 -11.91
N ASN A 231 17.63 -24.00 -13.11
CA ASN A 231 16.81 -24.51 -14.22
C ASN A 231 17.49 -25.66 -14.87
N TRP A 232 16.77 -26.74 -15.06
CA TRP A 232 17.21 -27.93 -15.74
C TRP A 232 16.24 -28.34 -16.82
N THR A 233 16.76 -28.76 -17.99
CA THR A 233 15.97 -29.36 -19.07
C THR A 233 16.67 -30.60 -19.55
N ASN A 234 15.90 -31.60 -19.99
CA ASN A 234 16.46 -32.76 -20.64
C ASN A 234 17.05 -32.38 -22.02
N ALA A 235 17.88 -33.29 -22.59
CA ALA A 235 18.58 -33.06 -23.86
C ALA A 235 17.63 -32.74 -25.03
N ASN A 236 16.47 -33.37 -25.07
CA ASN A 236 15.47 -33.14 -26.10
C ASN A 236 14.54 -31.95 -25.82
N ARG A 237 14.71 -31.27 -24.71
CA ARG A 237 13.87 -30.14 -24.27
C ARG A 237 12.37 -30.44 -24.24
N THR A 238 12.04 -31.69 -23.83
CA THR A 238 10.67 -32.13 -23.64
C THR A 238 10.25 -32.14 -22.17
N ALA A 239 11.19 -32.01 -21.25
CA ALA A 239 10.94 -31.92 -19.82
C ALA A 239 11.91 -30.94 -19.19
N GLY A 240 11.40 -30.14 -18.27
CA GLY A 240 12.20 -29.18 -17.51
C GLY A 240 11.68 -28.96 -16.10
N VAL A 241 12.60 -28.58 -15.22
CA VAL A 241 12.32 -28.24 -13.82
C VAL A 241 13.04 -26.93 -13.48
N LEU A 242 12.31 -26.04 -12.82
CA LEU A 242 12.80 -24.78 -12.33
C LEU A 242 12.59 -24.71 -10.82
N LEU A 243 13.62 -24.26 -10.09
CA LEU A 243 13.56 -23.99 -8.66
C LEU A 243 14.09 -22.59 -8.41
N GLN A 244 13.39 -21.85 -7.56
CA GLN A 244 13.81 -20.53 -7.12
C GLN A 244 13.53 -20.36 -5.64
N VAL A 245 14.48 -19.76 -4.90
CA VAL A 245 14.38 -19.49 -3.47
C VAL A 245 14.96 -18.11 -3.15
N PHE A 246 14.42 -17.46 -2.12
CA PHE A 246 14.93 -16.19 -1.60
C PHE A 246 14.76 -16.11 -0.09
N ASP A 247 15.71 -15.42 0.57
CA ASP A 247 15.69 -15.04 1.99
C ASP A 247 16.26 -13.63 2.10
N GLN A 248 15.41 -12.68 2.50
CA GLN A 248 15.74 -11.26 2.51
C GLN A 248 15.37 -10.67 3.87
N LYS A 249 16.38 -10.20 4.60
CA LYS A 249 16.20 -9.52 5.88
C LYS A 249 16.45 -8.02 5.73
N ARG A 250 15.70 -7.21 6.51
CA ARG A 250 15.83 -5.75 6.51
C ARG A 250 15.45 -5.18 7.87
N ASN A 251 16.19 -4.17 8.31
CA ASN A 251 15.81 -3.32 9.43
C ASN A 251 15.45 -1.93 8.91
N VAL A 252 14.36 -1.40 9.41
CA VAL A 252 13.82 -0.08 9.04
C VAL A 252 13.68 0.74 10.31
N ARG A 253 14.08 2.01 10.25
CA ARG A 253 13.72 3.04 11.20
C ARG A 253 13.04 4.16 10.45
N ARG A 254 12.00 4.70 11.05
CA ARG A 254 11.33 5.92 10.58
C ARG A 254 11.19 6.86 11.76
N ASP A 255 11.70 8.06 11.60
CA ASP A 255 11.48 9.16 12.51
C ASP A 255 10.33 10.01 11.97
N SER A 256 9.39 10.34 12.82
CA SER A 256 8.18 11.03 12.40
C SER A 256 7.71 12.03 13.42
N GLN A 257 7.08 13.10 12.93
CA GLN A 257 6.26 13.96 13.75
C GLN A 257 4.86 14.06 13.15
N GLN A 258 3.83 13.89 13.97
CA GLN A 258 2.44 14.17 13.62
C GLN A 258 1.97 15.43 14.32
N VAL A 259 1.13 16.20 13.63
CA VAL A 259 0.55 17.43 14.16
C VAL A 259 -0.94 17.44 13.89
N THR A 260 -1.72 17.63 14.95
CA THR A 260 -3.15 17.87 14.83
C THR A 260 -3.44 19.33 15.12
N TRP A 261 -4.40 19.89 14.42
CA TRP A 261 -4.79 21.28 14.50
C TRP A 261 -6.17 21.45 15.12
N GLY A 262 -6.35 22.51 15.90
CA GLY A 262 -7.62 22.88 16.50
C GLY A 262 -7.83 24.39 16.51
N ARG A 263 -8.97 24.83 17.05
CA ARG A 263 -9.25 26.23 17.38
C ARG A 263 -9.51 26.37 18.87
N ILE A 264 -9.02 27.45 19.44
CA ILE A 264 -9.29 27.77 20.85
C ILE A 264 -10.76 28.15 21.00
N GLY A 265 -11.50 27.35 21.76
CA GLY A 265 -12.93 27.60 21.99
C GLY A 265 -13.15 28.89 22.81
N ALA A 266 -14.04 29.77 22.38
CA ALA A 266 -14.35 31.03 23.07
C ALA A 266 -14.87 30.84 24.53
N ALA A 267 -15.48 29.66 24.80
CA ALA A 267 -15.98 29.34 26.14
C ALA A 267 -14.89 28.81 27.08
N THR A 268 -13.71 28.42 26.60
CA THR A 268 -12.60 27.91 27.42
C THR A 268 -11.95 29.02 28.24
N ALA A 269 -11.25 28.67 29.31
CA ALA A 269 -10.46 29.65 30.09
C ALA A 269 -9.45 30.37 29.20
N ALA A 270 -8.76 29.66 28.30
CA ALA A 270 -7.81 30.21 27.33
C ALA A 270 -8.50 31.21 26.35
N GLY A 271 -9.70 30.85 25.86
CA GLY A 271 -10.46 31.69 24.94
C GLY A 271 -11.03 32.96 25.58
N LYS A 272 -11.23 32.96 26.88
CA LYS A 272 -11.70 34.13 27.67
C LYS A 272 -10.55 35.00 28.17
N ALA A 273 -9.33 34.45 28.27
CA ALA A 273 -8.17 35.18 28.75
C ALA A 273 -7.80 36.33 27.79
N ASN A 274 -7.16 37.40 28.35
CA ASN A 274 -6.71 38.54 27.61
C ASN A 274 -7.80 39.18 26.72
N ASN A 275 -8.99 39.35 27.30
CA ASN A 275 -10.17 39.92 26.60
C ASN A 275 -10.57 39.16 25.34
N GLY A 276 -10.36 37.83 25.30
CA GLY A 276 -10.77 37.00 24.17
C GLY A 276 -9.76 36.95 23.02
N ALA A 277 -8.56 37.48 23.19
CA ALA A 277 -7.55 37.57 22.11
C ALA A 277 -7.20 36.21 21.43
N LEU A 278 -7.37 35.10 22.14
CA LEU A 278 -7.09 33.76 21.60
C LEU A 278 -8.36 33.03 21.12
N ALA A 279 -9.54 33.61 21.31
CA ALA A 279 -10.79 32.97 20.90
C ALA A 279 -10.85 32.72 19.37
N GLY A 280 -11.09 31.52 18.96
CA GLY A 280 -11.13 31.14 17.54
C GLY A 280 -9.78 31.04 16.83
N VAL A 281 -8.66 31.33 17.50
CA VAL A 281 -7.33 31.25 16.89
C VAL A 281 -6.95 29.77 16.63
N PRO A 282 -6.54 29.42 15.43
CA PRO A 282 -5.95 28.12 15.13
C PRO A 282 -4.67 27.88 15.95
N PHE A 283 -4.50 26.66 16.43
CA PHE A 283 -3.34 26.27 17.24
C PHE A 283 -2.97 24.82 17.02
N VAL A 284 -1.74 24.46 17.36
CA VAL A 284 -1.28 23.07 17.39
C VAL A 284 -1.96 22.38 18.58
N SER A 285 -2.92 21.52 18.30
CA SER A 285 -3.76 20.85 19.32
C SER A 285 -3.13 19.57 19.87
N GLU A 286 -2.33 18.88 19.07
CA GLU A 286 -1.54 17.71 19.47
C GLU A 286 -0.28 17.63 18.63
N VAL A 287 0.84 17.26 19.24
CA VAL A 287 2.10 16.88 18.58
C VAL A 287 2.48 15.48 19.03
N ILE A 288 2.85 14.63 18.10
CA ILE A 288 3.30 13.27 18.35
C ILE A 288 4.63 13.04 17.63
N ASP A 289 5.72 12.96 18.38
CA ASP A 289 6.99 12.47 17.87
C ASP A 289 7.03 10.95 17.97
N SER A 290 7.39 10.27 16.89
CA SER A 290 7.33 8.80 16.80
C SER A 290 8.63 8.21 16.27
N LEU A 291 9.23 7.34 17.08
CA LEU A 291 10.33 6.47 16.70
C LEU A 291 9.78 5.10 16.33
N PHE A 292 9.62 4.88 15.03
CA PHE A 292 9.22 3.57 14.50
C PHE A 292 10.44 2.75 14.12
N GLN A 293 10.52 1.51 14.64
CA GLN A 293 11.59 0.57 14.34
C GLN A 293 10.99 -0.79 13.97
N GLN A 294 11.45 -1.36 12.86
CA GLN A 294 10.93 -2.63 12.36
C GLN A 294 12.05 -3.54 11.86
N GLU A 295 11.96 -4.82 12.20
CA GLU A 295 12.69 -5.89 11.53
C GLU A 295 11.74 -6.63 10.61
N ARG A 296 12.09 -6.78 9.34
CA ARG A 296 11.34 -7.55 8.34
C ARG A 296 12.18 -8.67 7.77
N LYS A 297 11.55 -9.83 7.57
CA LYS A 297 12.15 -10.97 6.88
C LYS A 297 11.18 -11.52 5.85
N ARG A 298 11.57 -11.47 4.57
CA ARG A 298 10.84 -12.06 3.46
C ARG A 298 11.52 -13.35 3.02
N THR A 299 10.76 -14.46 3.01
CA THR A 299 11.24 -15.77 2.59
C THR A 299 10.26 -16.41 1.64
N GLY A 300 10.76 -17.16 0.68
CA GLY A 300 9.88 -17.87 -0.24
C GLY A 300 10.60 -18.49 -1.41
N GLY A 301 9.81 -18.88 -2.40
CA GLY A 301 10.32 -19.47 -3.62
C GLY A 301 9.23 -20.00 -4.52
N SER A 302 9.66 -20.53 -5.64
CA SER A 302 8.80 -21.19 -6.62
C SER A 302 9.44 -22.47 -7.13
N ILE A 303 8.59 -23.42 -7.53
CA ILE A 303 8.97 -24.60 -8.28
C ILE A 303 8.05 -24.69 -9.51
N GLY A 304 8.64 -24.91 -10.66
CA GLY A 304 7.92 -25.13 -11.91
C GLY A 304 8.39 -26.41 -12.57
N VAL A 305 7.47 -27.15 -13.18
CA VAL A 305 7.75 -28.31 -14.01
C VAL A 305 6.99 -28.14 -15.32
N GLU A 306 7.65 -28.43 -16.43
CA GLU A 306 7.07 -28.31 -17.76
C GLU A 306 7.40 -29.52 -18.59
N PHE A 307 6.36 -30.08 -19.26
CA PHE A 307 6.46 -31.25 -20.10
C PHE A 307 5.86 -30.94 -21.46
N LYS A 308 6.65 -31.11 -22.50
CA LYS A 308 6.22 -31.19 -23.88
C LYS A 308 5.93 -32.66 -24.19
N LEU A 309 4.67 -33.10 -24.00
CA LEU A 309 4.26 -34.48 -24.11
C LEU A 309 4.22 -34.94 -25.58
N THR A 310 3.85 -34.01 -26.46
CA THR A 310 4.01 -34.15 -27.92
C THR A 310 4.49 -32.81 -28.46
N ASP A 311 4.79 -32.73 -29.76
CA ASP A 311 5.16 -31.42 -30.38
C ASP A 311 4.03 -30.40 -30.30
N ASP A 312 2.81 -30.84 -30.13
CA ASP A 312 1.59 -30.05 -30.11
C ASP A 312 0.97 -29.89 -28.74
N PHE A 313 1.46 -30.64 -27.72
CA PHE A 313 0.86 -30.60 -26.39
C PHE A 313 1.90 -30.41 -25.28
N THR A 314 1.79 -29.24 -24.63
CA THR A 314 2.66 -28.84 -23.51
C THR A 314 1.83 -28.64 -22.26
N VAL A 315 2.30 -29.15 -21.12
CA VAL A 315 1.71 -28.97 -19.80
C VAL A 315 2.76 -28.33 -18.88
N ASN A 316 2.36 -27.31 -18.14
CA ASN A 316 3.15 -26.67 -17.12
C ASN A 316 2.42 -26.74 -15.77
N ALA A 317 3.15 -26.98 -14.68
CA ALA A 317 2.65 -26.85 -13.33
C ALA A 317 3.64 -26.03 -12.51
N ASP A 318 3.14 -25.05 -11.80
CA ASP A 318 3.96 -24.15 -10.98
C ASP A 318 3.32 -23.85 -9.63
N VAL A 319 4.18 -23.76 -8.62
CA VAL A 319 3.82 -23.43 -7.25
C VAL A 319 4.72 -22.28 -6.79
N PHE A 320 4.13 -21.29 -6.17
CA PHE A 320 4.82 -20.16 -5.56
C PHE A 320 4.35 -19.96 -4.12
N ARG A 321 5.27 -19.60 -3.25
CA ARG A 321 4.95 -19.15 -1.89
C ARG A 321 5.91 -18.06 -1.44
N SER A 322 5.35 -17.01 -0.85
CA SER A 322 6.10 -15.93 -0.21
C SER A 322 5.52 -15.63 1.16
N LYS A 323 6.39 -15.39 2.12
CA LYS A 323 6.05 -15.00 3.50
C LYS A 323 6.88 -13.80 3.90
N LEU A 324 6.25 -12.80 4.48
CA LEU A 324 6.86 -11.62 5.07
C LEU A 324 6.53 -11.61 6.57
N ASP A 325 7.54 -11.81 7.40
CA ASP A 325 7.46 -11.67 8.86
C ASP A 325 7.95 -10.30 9.28
N ALA A 326 7.31 -9.69 10.26
CA ALA A 326 7.72 -8.42 10.85
C ALA A 326 7.59 -8.41 12.37
N LYS A 327 8.52 -7.71 13.02
CA LYS A 327 8.40 -7.27 14.42
C LYS A 327 8.67 -5.78 14.42
N TYR A 328 7.87 -5.04 15.16
CA TYR A 328 8.07 -3.60 15.22
C TYR A 328 7.66 -3.00 16.54
N SER A 329 8.22 -1.83 16.83
CA SER A 329 7.80 -0.94 17.90
C SER A 329 7.61 0.47 17.36
N ASN A 330 6.70 1.21 17.96
CA ASN A 330 6.46 2.63 17.71
C ASN A 330 6.42 3.33 19.06
N ASN A 331 7.52 3.98 19.42
CA ASN A 331 7.62 4.74 20.64
C ASN A 331 7.21 6.18 20.32
N ARG A 332 6.27 6.71 21.12
CA ARG A 332 5.62 7.99 20.85
C ARG A 332 5.79 8.94 22.02
N PHE A 333 6.22 10.15 21.72
CA PHE A 333 6.18 11.27 22.65
C PHE A 333 5.02 12.18 22.22
N VAL A 334 4.01 12.25 23.07
CA VAL A 334 2.74 12.91 22.76
C VAL A 334 2.57 14.13 23.65
N VAL A 335 2.33 15.29 23.05
CA VAL A 335 1.96 16.53 23.74
C VAL A 335 0.59 16.98 23.24
N ARG A 336 -0.35 17.21 24.15
CA ARG A 336 -1.74 17.56 23.87
C ARG A 336 -2.12 18.93 24.44
N PRO A 337 -1.75 20.05 23.81
CA PRO A 337 -2.20 21.39 24.21
C PRO A 337 -3.72 21.49 24.34
N THR A 338 -4.46 20.76 23.48
CA THR A 338 -5.93 20.72 23.53
C THR A 338 -6.46 20.23 24.88
N ASN A 339 -5.82 19.23 25.48
CA ASN A 339 -6.22 18.70 26.79
C ASN A 339 -5.91 19.69 27.93
N SER A 340 -4.76 20.36 27.84
CA SER A 340 -4.39 21.41 28.76
C SER A 340 -5.41 22.55 28.77
N ILE A 341 -5.81 23.00 27.57
CA ILE A 341 -6.83 24.04 27.38
C ILE A 341 -8.20 23.56 27.90
N ALA A 342 -8.60 22.33 27.61
CA ALA A 342 -9.84 21.73 28.09
C ALA A 342 -9.83 21.58 29.61
N GLY A 343 -8.68 21.30 30.23
CA GLY A 343 -8.45 21.27 31.68
C GLY A 343 -8.39 22.65 32.34
N GLY A 344 -8.63 23.74 31.61
CA GLY A 344 -8.72 25.10 32.14
C GLY A 344 -7.39 25.83 32.19
N ILE A 345 -6.30 25.28 31.63
CA ILE A 345 -4.98 25.95 31.62
C ILE A 345 -5.00 27.06 30.59
N VAL A 346 -4.64 28.26 31.01
CA VAL A 346 -4.40 29.43 30.16
C VAL A 346 -2.92 29.38 29.70
N PRO A 347 -2.65 29.31 28.36
CA PRO A 347 -1.28 29.30 27.88
C PRO A 347 -0.56 30.63 28.17
N THR A 348 0.73 30.58 28.44
CA THR A 348 1.64 31.71 28.62
C THR A 348 2.69 31.74 27.50
N GLY A 349 3.46 32.82 27.40
CA GLY A 349 4.49 32.93 26.35
C GLY A 349 3.90 32.83 24.95
N THR A 350 2.68 33.29 24.75
CA THR A 350 1.92 33.14 23.50
C THR A 350 2.40 34.12 22.44
N THR A 351 2.61 33.61 21.22
CA THR A 351 2.85 34.39 20.00
C THR A 351 1.82 34.02 18.97
N VAL A 352 1.08 35.00 18.46
CA VAL A 352 0.17 34.82 17.32
C VAL A 352 0.79 35.51 16.11
N ALA A 353 1.11 34.74 15.09
CA ALA A 353 1.62 35.24 13.81
C ALA A 353 0.74 34.67 12.66
N ASP A 354 0.42 35.53 11.69
CA ASP A 354 -0.44 35.21 10.55
C ASP A 354 -1.79 34.54 10.94
N GLY A 355 -2.33 34.97 12.10
CA GLY A 355 -3.57 34.49 12.66
C GLY A 355 -3.49 33.10 13.30
N VAL A 356 -2.30 32.55 13.52
CA VAL A 356 -2.04 31.25 14.12
C VAL A 356 -1.28 31.44 15.43
N LEU A 357 -1.62 30.67 16.47
CA LEU A 357 -0.84 30.57 17.69
C LEU A 357 0.42 29.75 17.43
N THR A 358 1.52 30.46 17.15
CA THR A 358 2.79 29.82 16.74
C THR A 358 3.67 29.44 17.92
N SER A 359 3.44 30.00 19.11
CA SER A 359 4.16 29.60 20.33
C SER A 359 3.22 29.67 21.54
N ALA A 360 3.32 28.67 22.41
CA ALA A 360 2.59 28.63 23.66
C ALA A 360 3.29 27.72 24.68
N GLN A 361 3.19 28.10 25.96
CA GLN A 361 3.64 27.36 27.13
C GLN A 361 2.45 26.98 28.00
N PHE A 362 2.41 25.73 28.49
CA PHE A 362 1.36 25.19 29.35
C PHE A 362 1.98 24.79 30.68
N ALA A 363 1.49 25.36 31.76
CA ALA A 363 1.90 24.96 33.10
C ALA A 363 1.54 23.51 33.39
N ASN A 364 2.37 22.83 34.17
CA ASN A 364 2.02 21.54 34.70
C ASN A 364 1.07 21.73 35.89
N THR A 365 -0.09 21.11 35.81
CA THR A 365 -1.11 21.13 36.89
C THR A 365 -1.22 19.81 37.63
N GLY A 366 -0.31 18.85 37.39
CA GLY A 366 -0.45 17.48 37.90
C GLY A 366 -1.57 16.68 37.24
N SER A 367 -2.27 17.26 36.30
CA SER A 367 -3.30 16.58 35.52
C SER A 367 -2.64 15.73 34.45
N ALA A 368 -2.99 14.47 34.42
CA ALA A 368 -2.46 13.41 33.57
C ALA A 368 -2.70 13.57 32.05
N THR A 369 -3.16 14.72 31.58
CA THR A 369 -3.79 14.82 30.25
C THR A 369 -2.98 15.53 29.17
N GLY A 370 -1.91 16.26 29.54
CA GLY A 370 -1.17 17.12 28.60
C GLY A 370 -0.02 16.45 27.86
N THR A 371 0.67 15.50 28.47
CA THR A 371 1.85 14.85 27.88
C THR A 371 1.87 13.37 28.20
N GLN A 372 2.26 12.57 27.25
CA GLN A 372 2.27 11.11 27.37
C GLN A 372 3.44 10.50 26.58
N LEU A 373 4.10 9.54 27.19
CA LEU A 373 5.06 8.66 26.52
C LEU A 373 4.42 7.31 26.31
N GLU A 374 4.29 6.89 25.07
CA GLU A 374 3.60 5.65 24.70
C GLU A 374 4.55 4.71 23.98
N SER A 375 4.45 3.42 24.30
CA SER A 375 5.14 2.36 23.56
C SER A 375 4.14 1.38 22.99
N GLN A 376 4.11 1.29 21.66
CA GLN A 376 3.33 0.33 20.89
C GLN A 376 4.27 -0.75 20.38
N VAL A 377 3.93 -2.01 20.57
CA VAL A 377 4.80 -3.12 20.19
C VAL A 377 4.00 -4.20 19.48
N ASN A 378 4.46 -4.59 18.31
CA ASN A 378 3.99 -5.79 17.64
C ASN A 378 5.14 -6.81 17.57
N PRO A 379 5.12 -7.84 18.42
CA PRO A 379 6.18 -8.83 18.48
C PRO A 379 6.12 -9.83 17.31
N SER A 380 4.98 -9.93 16.62
CA SER A 380 4.79 -10.89 15.54
C SER A 380 3.66 -10.45 14.58
N ALA A 381 4.03 -10.00 13.41
CA ALA A 381 3.12 -9.80 12.29
C ALA A 381 3.60 -10.62 11.11
N SER A 382 2.68 -11.14 10.30
CA SER A 382 3.05 -11.84 9.08
C SER A 382 2.02 -11.63 7.96
N SER A 383 2.51 -11.57 6.73
CA SER A 383 1.69 -11.72 5.53
C SER A 383 2.25 -12.85 4.69
N LYS A 384 1.37 -13.66 4.12
CA LYS A 384 1.72 -14.80 3.29
C LYS A 384 0.87 -14.77 2.03
N THR A 385 1.45 -15.11 0.90
CA THR A 385 0.71 -15.38 -0.33
C THR A 385 1.34 -16.53 -1.08
N GLY A 386 0.54 -17.20 -1.87
CA GLY A 386 1.01 -18.28 -2.73
C GLY A 386 -0.08 -18.81 -3.65
N TYR A 387 0.35 -19.56 -4.63
CA TYR A 387 -0.54 -20.24 -5.57
C TYR A 387 0.03 -21.60 -5.98
N ALA A 388 -0.85 -22.46 -6.45
CA ALA A 388 -0.54 -23.65 -7.22
C ALA A 388 -1.39 -23.62 -8.49
N ASN A 389 -0.75 -23.74 -9.65
CA ASN A 389 -1.37 -23.62 -10.95
C ASN A 389 -0.93 -24.73 -11.87
N VAL A 390 -1.83 -25.16 -12.76
CA VAL A 390 -1.54 -26.03 -13.88
C VAL A 390 -2.12 -25.37 -15.12
N ASP A 391 -1.32 -25.27 -16.16
CA ASP A 391 -1.77 -24.82 -17.48
C ASP A 391 -1.30 -25.77 -18.56
N PHE A 392 -2.06 -25.84 -19.65
CA PHE A 392 -1.69 -26.58 -20.84
C PHE A 392 -1.95 -25.77 -22.10
N LYS A 393 -1.17 -26.10 -23.14
CA LYS A 393 -1.34 -25.61 -24.51
C LYS A 393 -1.39 -26.81 -25.44
N TRP A 394 -2.44 -26.87 -26.23
CA TRP A 394 -2.65 -27.95 -27.18
C TRP A 394 -2.97 -27.38 -28.57
N ARG A 395 -2.09 -27.61 -29.52
CA ARG A 395 -2.35 -27.39 -30.94
C ARG A 395 -3.04 -28.63 -31.48
N VAL A 396 -4.38 -28.60 -31.54
CA VAL A 396 -5.17 -29.75 -32.01
C VAL A 396 -4.90 -30.08 -33.49
N ASN A 397 -4.74 -28.99 -34.26
CA ASN A 397 -4.28 -29.00 -35.65
C ASN A 397 -3.76 -27.56 -35.97
N ASP A 398 -3.43 -27.35 -37.26
CA ASP A 398 -2.86 -26.05 -37.67
C ASP A 398 -3.82 -24.87 -37.49
N ALA A 399 -5.12 -25.10 -37.48
CA ALA A 399 -6.14 -24.07 -37.32
C ALA A 399 -6.63 -23.95 -35.87
N LEU A 400 -6.65 -25.02 -35.09
CA LEU A 400 -7.28 -25.04 -33.77
C LEU A 400 -6.24 -25.19 -32.64
N ARG A 401 -6.20 -24.22 -31.75
CA ARG A 401 -5.42 -24.22 -30.50
C ARG A 401 -6.38 -24.18 -29.30
N VAL A 402 -6.14 -25.05 -28.33
CA VAL A 402 -6.86 -25.06 -27.06
C VAL A 402 -5.87 -24.79 -25.93
N THR A 403 -6.23 -23.91 -25.03
CA THR A 403 -5.45 -23.64 -23.82
C THR A 403 -6.35 -23.79 -22.60
N GLY A 404 -5.79 -24.26 -21.51
CA GLY A 404 -6.51 -24.38 -20.25
C GLY A 404 -5.61 -24.06 -19.09
N ARG A 405 -6.20 -23.51 -18.06
CA ARG A 405 -5.51 -23.24 -16.78
C ARG A 405 -6.47 -23.47 -15.62
N GLY A 406 -5.91 -23.95 -14.52
CA GLY A 406 -6.66 -24.14 -13.30
C GLY A 406 -5.75 -24.12 -12.10
N GLY A 407 -6.26 -23.63 -10.99
CA GLY A 407 -5.43 -23.51 -9.81
C GLY A 407 -6.14 -22.95 -8.59
N SER A 408 -5.33 -22.71 -7.59
CA SER A 408 -5.74 -22.12 -6.33
C SER A 408 -4.71 -21.10 -5.85
N THR A 409 -5.20 -19.99 -5.34
CA THR A 409 -4.35 -19.00 -4.67
C THR A 409 -4.86 -18.77 -3.25
N LYS A 410 -3.94 -18.57 -2.31
CA LYS A 410 -4.23 -18.32 -0.89
C LYS A 410 -3.30 -17.27 -0.32
N ALA A 411 -3.86 -16.37 0.51
CA ALA A 411 -3.10 -15.44 1.32
C ALA A 411 -3.62 -15.41 2.76
N GLU A 412 -2.73 -15.12 3.69
CA GLU A 412 -3.01 -14.98 5.12
C GLU A 412 -2.28 -13.74 5.66
N GLY A 413 -2.95 -12.99 6.52
CA GLY A 413 -2.36 -11.86 7.25
C GLY A 413 -2.65 -11.98 8.74
N ASP A 414 -1.61 -11.93 9.56
CA ASP A 414 -1.68 -12.11 11.01
C ASP A 414 -1.04 -10.91 11.72
N THR A 415 -1.71 -10.40 12.75
CA THR A 415 -1.23 -9.31 13.60
C THR A 415 -1.34 -9.70 15.06
N TYR A 416 -0.27 -9.47 15.82
CA TYR A 416 -0.23 -9.61 17.26
C TYR A 416 0.34 -8.33 17.85
N LEU A 417 -0.52 -7.44 18.34
CA LEU A 417 -0.17 -6.09 18.75
C LEU A 417 -0.41 -5.86 20.22
N TYR A 418 0.60 -5.36 20.91
CA TYR A 418 0.50 -4.82 22.26
C TYR A 418 0.46 -3.31 22.22
N TRP A 419 -0.53 -2.74 22.90
CA TRP A 419 -0.77 -1.30 22.87
C TRP A 419 -0.46 -0.62 24.17
N ASN A 420 0.00 0.61 24.03
CA ASN A 420 0.02 1.70 24.99
C ASN A 420 0.33 1.31 26.43
N TYR A 421 1.57 1.03 26.69
CA TYR A 421 2.05 1.31 28.02
C TYR A 421 2.51 2.78 28.06
N ALA A 422 1.93 3.58 28.93
CA ALA A 422 2.15 5.01 28.94
C ALA A 422 2.72 5.50 30.28
N PHE A 423 3.69 6.39 30.19
CA PHE A 423 4.09 7.28 31.29
C PHE A 423 3.51 8.68 31.08
N LEU A 424 3.23 9.34 32.19
CA LEU A 424 2.82 10.73 32.23
C LEU A 424 3.95 11.56 32.81
N PRO A 425 4.68 12.31 31.99
CA PRO A 425 5.68 13.23 32.48
C PRO A 425 5.03 14.34 33.30
N ASN A 426 5.52 14.55 34.51
CA ASN A 426 5.13 15.68 35.36
C ASN A 426 6.02 16.88 35.02
N THR A 427 5.77 17.51 33.87
CA THR A 427 6.55 18.65 33.37
C THR A 427 5.69 19.68 32.66
N ALA A 428 6.09 20.92 32.72
CA ALA A 428 5.51 21.97 31.87
C ALA A 428 5.91 21.71 30.44
N THR A 429 5.02 21.96 29.51
CA THR A 429 5.23 21.74 28.09
C THR A 429 4.87 22.96 27.28
N GLY A 430 5.47 23.11 26.15
CA GLY A 430 5.13 24.12 25.17
C GLY A 430 5.52 23.67 23.76
N TYR A 431 5.22 24.55 22.84
CA TYR A 431 5.62 24.33 21.45
C TYR A 431 5.97 25.62 20.73
N VAL A 432 6.77 25.47 19.66
CA VAL A 432 6.99 26.48 18.63
C VAL A 432 6.69 25.87 17.28
N TYR A 433 5.74 26.44 16.56
CA TYR A 433 5.44 26.11 15.18
C TYR A 433 6.36 26.90 14.25
N ASN A 434 7.23 26.22 13.54
CA ASN A 434 8.30 26.80 12.71
C ASN A 434 7.86 27.01 11.25
N GLY A 435 6.63 26.73 10.93
CA GLY A 435 6.12 26.84 9.55
C GLY A 435 5.68 25.48 8.96
N PRO A 436 5.18 25.50 7.73
CA PRO A 436 4.52 24.34 7.15
C PRO A 436 5.48 23.22 6.70
N ASN A 437 6.77 23.48 6.58
CA ASN A 437 7.75 22.50 6.10
C ASN A 437 8.68 21.98 7.18
N ASP A 438 8.65 22.61 8.35
CA ASP A 438 9.52 22.31 9.47
C ASP A 438 8.74 21.60 10.58
N PRO A 439 9.39 20.80 11.43
CA PRO A 439 8.73 20.21 12.58
C PRO A 439 8.34 21.27 13.58
N VAL A 440 7.30 21.01 14.33
CA VAL A 440 6.96 21.74 15.54
C VAL A 440 8.02 21.41 16.59
N THR A 441 8.69 22.40 17.14
CA THR A 441 9.67 22.20 18.21
C THR A 441 8.94 22.13 19.55
N LEU A 442 9.04 21.01 20.24
CA LEU A 442 8.54 20.85 21.61
C LEU A 442 9.47 21.59 22.57
N GLN A 443 8.89 22.28 23.51
CA GLN A 443 9.59 22.96 24.58
C GLN A 443 9.29 22.25 25.89
N LEU A 444 10.33 21.75 26.53
CA LEU A 444 10.29 20.98 27.77
C LEU A 444 11.23 21.67 28.78
N PRO A 445 10.82 22.78 29.42
CA PRO A 445 11.72 23.62 30.22
C PRO A 445 12.48 22.88 31.31
N ASN A 446 11.87 21.84 31.87
CA ASN A 446 12.48 21.01 32.93
C ASN A 446 12.97 19.65 32.47
N GLY A 447 12.95 19.42 31.12
CA GLY A 447 13.24 18.13 30.56
C GLY A 447 12.25 17.03 31.00
N VAL A 448 12.52 15.79 30.61
CA VAL A 448 11.80 14.60 31.08
C VAL A 448 12.77 13.75 31.88
N ALA A 449 12.79 13.93 33.20
CA ALA A 449 13.61 13.12 34.08
C ALA A 449 12.86 11.87 34.54
N ALA A 450 13.57 10.77 34.74
CA ALA A 450 13.02 9.52 35.24
C ALA A 450 12.23 9.69 36.55
N ALA A 451 12.70 10.55 37.44
CA ALA A 451 12.04 10.87 38.70
C ALA A 451 10.67 11.57 38.54
N ASN A 452 10.39 12.14 37.38
CA ASN A 452 9.15 12.87 37.09
C ASN A 452 8.15 12.01 36.30
N LEU A 453 8.44 10.75 36.07
CA LEU A 453 7.56 9.81 35.35
C LEU A 453 6.60 9.16 36.32
N THR A 454 5.35 9.45 36.20
CA THR A 454 4.28 8.70 36.87
C THR A 454 3.80 7.63 35.88
N ALA A 455 3.97 6.37 36.27
CA ALA A 455 3.37 5.31 35.48
C ALA A 455 1.85 5.39 35.54
N ASN A 456 1.24 5.38 34.37
CA ASN A 456 -0.21 5.37 34.26
C ASN A 456 -0.66 4.20 33.39
N PRO A 457 -0.71 3.00 33.96
CA PRO A 457 -1.17 1.83 33.24
C PRO A 457 -2.61 1.93 32.77
N GLY A 458 -3.41 2.92 33.18
CA GLY A 458 -4.83 2.98 32.94
C GLY A 458 -5.40 4.21 32.29
N ASN A 459 -4.61 5.22 31.95
CA ASN A 459 -5.19 6.51 31.57
C ASN A 459 -5.23 6.81 30.07
N SER A 460 -5.04 5.91 29.22
CA SER A 460 -5.22 6.22 27.79
C SER A 460 -6.61 5.85 27.28
N GLY A 461 -7.62 6.00 28.08
CA GLY A 461 -9.03 5.95 27.62
C GLY A 461 -9.46 4.76 26.75
N ALA A 462 -8.55 3.85 26.38
CA ALA A 462 -8.85 2.72 25.57
C ALA A 462 -7.87 1.54 25.66
N ASP A 463 -6.57 1.67 26.12
CA ASP A 463 -5.80 0.79 25.28
C ASP A 463 -4.58 0.15 25.89
N GLN A 464 -4.72 -0.36 27.10
CA GLN A 464 -3.89 -1.47 27.53
C GLN A 464 -4.54 -2.74 27.03
N SER A 465 -4.30 -3.01 25.77
CA SER A 465 -4.87 -4.17 25.12
C SER A 465 -3.87 -4.76 24.16
N TYR A 466 -3.89 -6.05 23.96
CA TYR A 466 -3.33 -6.62 22.75
C TYR A 466 -4.44 -7.19 21.88
N SER A 467 -4.23 -7.16 20.57
CA SER A 467 -5.20 -7.61 19.61
C SER A 467 -4.58 -8.64 18.68
N LEU A 468 -5.22 -9.78 18.58
CA LEU A 468 -4.97 -10.74 17.52
C LEU A 468 -5.93 -10.45 16.37
N GLN A 469 -5.39 -10.36 15.18
CA GLN A 469 -6.18 -10.23 13.96
C GLN A 469 -5.68 -11.23 12.94
N HIS A 470 -6.61 -11.84 12.25
CA HIS A 470 -6.34 -12.79 11.18
C HIS A 470 -7.21 -12.48 9.99
N SER A 471 -6.60 -12.46 8.82
CA SER A 471 -7.31 -12.34 7.56
C SER A 471 -6.86 -13.44 6.60
N GLU A 472 -7.82 -14.04 5.90
CA GLU A 472 -7.56 -15.06 4.89
C GLU A 472 -8.25 -14.68 3.59
N ASP A 473 -7.55 -14.86 2.49
CA ASP A 473 -8.05 -14.71 1.13
C ASP A 473 -7.74 -15.96 0.34
N ARG A 474 -8.74 -16.50 -0.38
CA ARG A 474 -8.58 -17.73 -1.16
C ARG A 474 -9.45 -17.71 -2.41
N GLU A 475 -8.89 -18.09 -3.55
CA GLU A 475 -9.62 -18.31 -4.79
C GLU A 475 -9.24 -19.67 -5.40
N HIS A 476 -10.24 -20.39 -5.89
CA HIS A 476 -10.08 -21.52 -6.80
C HIS A 476 -10.63 -21.11 -8.15
N TYR A 477 -9.91 -21.39 -9.22
CA TYR A 477 -10.31 -20.99 -10.57
C TYR A 477 -9.99 -22.06 -11.60
N GLY A 478 -10.76 -22.01 -12.71
CA GLY A 478 -10.52 -22.78 -13.91
C GLY A 478 -10.93 -21.97 -15.13
N GLN A 479 -10.15 -22.08 -16.22
CA GLN A 479 -10.41 -21.43 -17.50
C GLN A 479 -10.04 -22.35 -18.62
N LEU A 480 -10.85 -22.33 -19.68
CA LEU A 480 -10.61 -23.08 -20.93
C LEU A 480 -10.89 -22.15 -22.10
N ASP A 481 -9.94 -22.07 -23.02
CA ASP A 481 -9.99 -21.21 -24.18
C ASP A 481 -9.71 -22.04 -25.45
N ALA A 482 -10.38 -21.71 -26.56
CA ALA A 482 -10.17 -22.31 -27.87
C ALA A 482 -10.08 -21.19 -28.91
N GLU A 483 -8.99 -21.20 -29.68
CA GLU A 483 -8.74 -20.27 -30.77
C GLU A 483 -8.70 -21.01 -32.08
N TYR A 484 -9.52 -20.58 -33.04
CA TYR A 484 -9.54 -21.05 -34.41
C TYR A 484 -8.95 -19.99 -35.34
N SER A 485 -7.85 -20.31 -36.01
CA SER A 485 -7.17 -19.45 -36.97
C SER A 485 -7.64 -19.69 -38.37
N PHE A 486 -7.83 -18.64 -39.15
CA PHE A 486 -8.22 -18.68 -40.57
C PHE A 486 -7.00 -18.43 -41.44
N GLU A 487 -6.82 -19.18 -42.50
CA GLU A 487 -5.67 -19.01 -43.42
C GLU A 487 -5.77 -17.74 -44.26
N ASN A 488 -6.98 -17.32 -44.59
CA ASN A 488 -7.24 -16.15 -45.47
C ASN A 488 -8.42 -15.34 -44.97
N GLY A 489 -8.35 -14.04 -45.15
CA GLY A 489 -9.48 -13.14 -44.85
C GLY A 489 -9.11 -12.03 -43.90
N PHE A 490 -10.08 -11.18 -43.63
CA PHE A 490 -9.99 -10.05 -42.71
C PHE A 490 -9.87 -10.48 -41.22
N ILE A 491 -10.54 -11.56 -40.87
CA ILE A 491 -10.48 -12.16 -39.53
C ILE A 491 -9.35 -13.20 -39.53
N ASN A 492 -8.34 -13.00 -38.69
CA ASN A 492 -7.21 -13.90 -38.53
C ASN A 492 -7.53 -15.08 -37.62
N SER A 493 -8.27 -14.82 -36.53
CA SER A 493 -8.75 -15.88 -35.63
C SER A 493 -10.01 -15.45 -34.87
N ILE A 494 -10.74 -16.46 -34.41
CA ILE A 494 -11.79 -16.30 -33.41
C ILE A 494 -11.40 -17.13 -32.19
N GLU A 495 -11.43 -16.49 -31.03
CA GLU A 495 -11.16 -17.09 -29.74
C GLU A 495 -12.43 -17.07 -28.87
N VAL A 496 -12.74 -18.19 -28.24
CA VAL A 496 -13.84 -18.33 -27.29
C VAL A 496 -13.30 -18.95 -26.01
N GLY A 497 -13.84 -18.55 -24.87
CA GLY A 497 -13.39 -19.13 -23.62
C GLY A 497 -14.44 -19.01 -22.52
N VAL A 498 -14.24 -19.85 -21.50
CA VAL A 498 -15.06 -19.90 -20.30
C VAL A 498 -14.18 -19.92 -19.05
N ARG A 499 -14.60 -19.21 -17.99
CA ARG A 499 -13.91 -19.16 -16.68
C ARG A 499 -14.90 -19.31 -15.55
N GLY A 500 -14.54 -20.13 -14.55
CA GLY A 500 -15.21 -20.18 -13.26
C GLY A 500 -14.24 -19.87 -12.14
N ALA A 501 -14.69 -19.15 -11.10
CA ALA A 501 -13.91 -18.91 -9.89
C ALA A 501 -14.81 -18.90 -8.66
N ASP A 502 -14.31 -19.46 -7.55
CA ASP A 502 -14.90 -19.43 -6.21
C ASP A 502 -13.91 -18.75 -5.27
N HIS A 503 -14.27 -17.58 -4.78
CA HIS A 503 -13.44 -16.72 -3.97
C HIS A 503 -14.04 -16.52 -2.58
N LYS A 504 -13.18 -16.56 -1.54
CA LYS A 504 -13.58 -16.31 -0.16
C LYS A 504 -12.55 -15.43 0.56
N ARG A 505 -13.04 -14.32 1.12
CA ARG A 505 -12.28 -13.45 2.00
C ARG A 505 -12.89 -13.47 3.40
N THR A 506 -12.04 -13.69 4.43
CA THR A 506 -12.44 -13.58 5.84
C THR A 506 -11.54 -12.60 6.57
N GLY A 507 -12.14 -11.78 7.42
CA GLY A 507 -11.44 -11.03 8.46
C GLY A 507 -11.94 -11.50 9.81
N THR A 508 -11.05 -11.82 10.72
CA THR A 508 -11.38 -12.24 12.08
C THR A 508 -10.52 -11.51 13.10
N ARG A 509 -11.11 -11.21 14.22
CA ARG A 509 -10.42 -10.73 15.42
C ARG A 509 -10.73 -11.71 16.56
N PRO A 510 -9.93 -12.77 16.73
CA PRO A 510 -10.21 -13.78 17.74
C PRO A 510 -10.11 -13.22 19.16
N LEU A 511 -9.25 -12.22 19.36
CA LEU A 511 -8.99 -11.69 20.69
C LEU A 511 -8.66 -10.18 20.63
N LYS A 512 -9.24 -9.41 21.54
CA LYS A 512 -8.74 -8.11 21.97
C LYS A 512 -8.67 -8.11 23.49
N ALA A 513 -7.58 -8.65 24.05
CA ALA A 513 -7.32 -8.70 25.48
C ALA A 513 -7.27 -7.30 26.10
N GLY A 514 -7.64 -7.18 27.32
CA GLY A 514 -7.64 -5.93 28.09
C GLY A 514 -7.51 -6.19 29.57
N LEU A 515 -7.88 -5.22 30.38
CA LEU A 515 -7.82 -5.33 31.81
C LEU A 515 -8.67 -6.53 32.30
N PRO A 516 -8.17 -7.33 33.28
CA PRO A 516 -8.94 -8.45 33.82
C PRO A 516 -10.30 -8.02 34.36
N GLU A 517 -11.27 -8.92 34.32
CA GLU A 517 -12.57 -8.69 34.92
C GLU A 517 -12.49 -8.76 36.45
N ASN A 518 -13.18 -7.84 37.11
CA ASN A 518 -13.43 -7.90 38.53
C ASN A 518 -14.93 -8.22 38.75
N ALA A 519 -15.22 -9.51 38.93
CA ALA A 519 -16.59 -10.01 39.12
C ALA A 519 -17.25 -9.42 40.36
N ALA A 520 -16.50 -9.04 41.38
CA ALA A 520 -17.03 -8.43 42.59
C ALA A 520 -17.49 -6.97 42.39
N GLN A 521 -16.96 -6.31 41.37
CA GLN A 521 -17.26 -4.90 41.05
C GLN A 521 -18.07 -4.73 39.77
N ASN A 522 -18.49 -5.81 39.14
CA ASN A 522 -19.14 -5.82 37.82
C ASN A 522 -18.42 -4.94 36.77
N GLY A 523 -17.07 -4.98 36.76
CA GLY A 523 -16.27 -4.17 35.89
C GLY A 523 -14.86 -4.72 35.72
N GLN A 524 -13.99 -3.97 35.09
CA GLN A 524 -12.57 -4.32 34.94
C GLN A 524 -11.80 -3.93 36.20
N VAL A 525 -10.72 -4.68 36.47
CA VAL A 525 -9.74 -4.31 37.52
C VAL A 525 -9.24 -2.89 37.22
N PRO A 526 -9.22 -1.99 38.24
CA PRO A 526 -8.66 -0.65 38.01
C PRO A 526 -7.22 -0.75 37.53
N ALA A 527 -6.92 -0.07 36.43
CA ALA A 527 -5.58 -0.11 35.83
C ALA A 527 -4.48 0.33 36.82
N ALA A 528 -4.82 1.22 37.76
CA ALA A 528 -3.92 1.66 38.82
C ALA A 528 -3.52 0.54 39.81
N SER A 529 -4.24 -0.57 39.80
CA SER A 529 -3.91 -1.74 40.65
C SER A 529 -2.94 -2.73 39.97
N LEU A 530 -2.63 -2.53 38.68
CA LEU A 530 -1.69 -3.38 37.96
C LEU A 530 -0.24 -3.01 38.27
N PRO A 531 0.69 -3.97 38.19
CA PRO A 531 2.12 -3.69 38.33
C PRO A 531 2.59 -2.64 37.35
N VAL A 532 3.50 -1.81 37.77
CA VAL A 532 4.10 -0.73 36.99
C VAL A 532 5.38 -1.22 36.35
N ILE A 533 5.56 -0.99 35.04
CA ILE A 533 6.86 -1.21 34.39
C ILE A 533 7.79 -0.07 34.79
N GLY A 534 8.94 -0.43 35.41
CA GLY A 534 10.01 0.55 35.66
C GLY A 534 10.71 0.95 34.36
N TRP A 535 11.12 2.21 34.29
CA TRP A 535 11.98 2.64 33.17
C TRP A 535 13.39 2.04 33.33
N ASN A 536 13.88 1.38 32.28
CA ASN A 536 15.16 0.69 32.24
C ASN A 536 16.29 1.45 31.57
N GLY A 537 16.13 2.75 31.34
CA GLY A 537 17.12 3.60 30.66
C GLY A 537 16.96 3.74 29.15
N ALA A 538 16.00 3.01 28.52
CA ALA A 538 15.73 3.18 27.10
C ALA A 538 15.20 4.60 26.79
N GLY A 539 15.63 5.17 25.66
CA GLY A 539 15.23 6.53 25.28
C GLY A 539 15.38 6.78 23.77
N PHE A 540 14.80 7.88 23.33
CA PHE A 540 14.95 8.31 21.95
C PHE A 540 16.43 8.48 21.63
N PRO A 541 16.93 8.00 20.49
CA PRO A 541 18.34 8.15 20.13
C PRO A 541 18.68 9.62 19.90
N SER A 542 19.94 9.98 20.15
CA SER A 542 20.42 11.37 20.04
C SER A 542 20.31 11.98 18.63
N ASP A 543 20.21 11.12 17.62
CA ASP A 543 20.01 11.48 16.21
C ASP A 543 18.53 11.43 15.79
N PHE A 544 17.59 11.30 16.74
CA PHE A 544 16.16 11.30 16.43
C PHE A 544 15.73 12.62 15.78
N GLY A 545 14.86 12.50 14.81
CA GLY A 545 14.43 13.61 13.97
C GLY A 545 15.35 13.89 12.80
N GLY A 546 16.63 13.54 12.88
CA GLY A 546 17.62 13.61 11.78
C GLY A 546 17.30 14.61 10.66
N ASN A 547 16.73 14.09 9.58
CA ASN A 547 16.36 14.88 8.40
C ASN A 547 15.12 15.76 8.58
N LEU A 548 14.33 15.57 9.63
CA LEU A 548 13.15 16.41 9.91
C LEU A 548 13.53 17.75 10.49
N GLY A 549 14.71 17.86 11.08
CA GLY A 549 15.10 18.96 11.95
C GLY A 549 14.81 18.65 13.43
N SER A 550 15.12 19.62 14.31
CA SER A 550 14.94 19.42 15.76
C SER A 550 13.46 19.44 16.13
N THR A 551 12.94 18.32 16.61
CA THR A 551 11.58 18.21 17.15
C THR A 551 11.51 18.56 18.63
N GLY A 552 12.65 18.63 19.32
CA GLY A 552 12.73 18.79 20.78
C GLY A 552 12.34 17.56 21.58
N ALA A 553 11.95 16.47 20.94
CA ALA A 553 11.64 15.22 21.62
C ALA A 553 12.91 14.55 22.13
N THR A 554 13.09 14.59 23.42
CA THR A 554 14.12 13.86 24.15
C THR A 554 13.45 13.20 25.33
N GLY A 555 13.72 11.95 25.58
CA GLY A 555 13.14 11.31 26.74
C GLY A 555 13.14 9.79 26.70
N PRO A 556 12.70 9.19 27.79
CA PRO A 556 12.61 7.75 27.94
C PRO A 556 11.47 7.16 27.10
N TYR A 557 11.61 5.88 26.77
CA TYR A 557 10.51 5.02 26.34
C TYR A 557 10.63 3.67 27.02
N ILE A 558 9.57 2.84 26.95
CA ILE A 558 9.61 1.51 27.50
C ILE A 558 10.18 0.56 26.46
N ALA A 559 11.14 -0.26 26.88
CA ALA A 559 11.71 -1.26 26.00
C ALA A 559 10.62 -2.23 25.48
N PRO A 560 10.60 -2.57 24.18
CA PRO A 560 9.56 -3.40 23.61
C PRO A 560 9.33 -4.74 24.31
N GLY A 561 10.40 -5.38 24.79
CA GLY A 561 10.33 -6.64 25.52
C GLY A 561 9.57 -6.53 26.83
N ASP A 562 9.74 -5.42 27.55
CA ASP A 562 9.07 -5.18 28.84
C ASP A 562 7.57 -4.96 28.65
N VAL A 563 7.17 -4.23 27.57
CA VAL A 563 5.75 -4.07 27.21
C VAL A 563 5.10 -5.41 26.91
N VAL A 564 5.77 -6.27 26.14
CA VAL A 564 5.26 -7.62 25.80
C VAL A 564 5.11 -8.47 27.05
N SER A 565 6.15 -8.53 27.88
CA SER A 565 6.16 -9.34 29.11
C SER A 565 5.06 -8.88 30.08
N TRP A 566 4.92 -7.56 30.23
CA TRP A 566 3.89 -6.98 31.07
C TRP A 566 2.48 -7.33 30.58
N ALA A 567 2.23 -7.16 29.25
CA ALA A 567 0.93 -7.44 28.67
C ALA A 567 0.53 -8.90 28.81
N GLN A 568 1.47 -9.83 28.58
CA GLN A 568 1.24 -11.27 28.76
C GLN A 568 0.92 -11.66 30.20
N ALA A 569 1.54 -10.98 31.18
CA ALA A 569 1.35 -11.28 32.60
C ALA A 569 0.06 -10.67 33.18
N ASN A 570 -0.42 -9.56 32.65
CA ASN A 570 -1.41 -8.73 33.32
C ASN A 570 -2.73 -8.50 32.54
N LEU A 571 -2.78 -8.84 31.25
CA LEU A 571 -3.99 -8.67 30.46
C LEU A 571 -4.77 -9.99 30.38
N ASP A 572 -6.10 -9.88 30.41
CA ASP A 572 -7.01 -11.02 30.26
C ASP A 572 -7.03 -11.52 28.81
N ALA A 573 -6.66 -12.77 28.63
CA ALA A 573 -6.59 -13.47 27.36
C ALA A 573 -7.79 -14.40 27.09
N ASN A 574 -8.86 -14.32 27.86
CA ASN A 574 -10.07 -15.11 27.62
C ASN A 574 -10.70 -14.76 26.27
N GLU A 575 -10.47 -15.62 25.26
CA GLU A 575 -10.90 -15.39 23.89
C GLU A 575 -12.43 -15.30 23.75
N ALA A 576 -13.17 -16.08 24.52
CA ALA A 576 -14.65 -16.07 24.42
C ALA A 576 -15.22 -14.71 24.83
N PHE A 577 -14.72 -14.16 25.94
CA PHE A 577 -15.14 -12.88 26.50
C PHE A 577 -14.53 -11.68 25.73
N ASN A 578 -13.27 -11.79 25.29
CA ASN A 578 -12.51 -10.71 24.68
C ASN A 578 -12.57 -10.71 23.14
N LYS A 579 -13.57 -11.31 22.52
CA LYS A 579 -13.73 -11.35 21.07
C LYS A 579 -14.42 -10.11 20.51
N PRO A 580 -13.72 -9.24 19.77
CA PRO A 580 -14.33 -8.06 19.12
C PRO A 580 -15.08 -8.47 17.85
N VAL A 581 -16.32 -8.87 18.01
CA VAL A 581 -17.16 -9.42 16.91
C VAL A 581 -17.40 -8.42 15.79
N SER A 582 -17.35 -7.11 16.08
CA SER A 582 -17.51 -6.04 15.08
C SER A 582 -16.45 -6.05 13.96
N GLY A 583 -15.26 -6.63 14.23
CA GLY A 583 -14.20 -6.75 13.23
C GLY A 583 -14.26 -8.03 12.38
N VAL A 584 -15.32 -8.86 12.54
CA VAL A 584 -15.42 -10.15 11.86
C VAL A 584 -16.38 -10.05 10.68
N PHE A 585 -15.90 -10.49 9.51
CA PHE A 585 -16.74 -10.56 8.30
C PHE A 585 -16.30 -11.71 7.40
N THR A 586 -17.19 -12.10 6.50
CA THR A 586 -16.89 -13.04 5.41
C THR A 586 -17.53 -12.53 4.12
N VAL A 587 -16.74 -12.45 3.04
CA VAL A 587 -17.22 -12.19 1.68
C VAL A 587 -16.91 -13.42 0.84
N LYS A 588 -17.95 -13.99 0.21
CA LYS A 588 -17.82 -15.06 -0.78
C LYS A 588 -18.29 -14.55 -2.12
N GLU A 589 -17.57 -14.86 -3.19
CA GLU A 589 -17.90 -14.46 -4.54
C GLU A 589 -17.74 -15.67 -5.48
N LYS A 590 -18.80 -16.01 -6.19
CA LYS A 590 -18.77 -16.98 -7.27
C LYS A 590 -18.89 -16.26 -8.60
N THR A 591 -17.88 -16.43 -9.43
CA THR A 591 -17.81 -15.80 -10.75
C THR A 591 -17.90 -16.84 -11.85
N LYS A 592 -18.73 -16.58 -12.85
CA LYS A 592 -18.79 -17.33 -14.10
C LYS A 592 -18.65 -16.32 -15.25
N ALA A 593 -17.74 -16.57 -16.16
CA ALA A 593 -17.51 -15.73 -17.32
C ALA A 593 -17.42 -16.55 -18.59
N ALA A 594 -17.87 -15.97 -19.70
CA ALA A 594 -17.66 -16.49 -21.03
C ALA A 594 -17.33 -15.34 -21.98
N TYR A 595 -16.51 -15.57 -22.98
CA TYR A 595 -16.17 -14.52 -23.95
C TYR A 595 -16.06 -15.09 -25.37
N VAL A 596 -16.20 -14.17 -26.32
CA VAL A 596 -15.83 -14.36 -27.71
C VAL A 596 -15.00 -13.15 -28.16
N MET A 597 -13.93 -13.39 -28.89
CA MET A 597 -13.03 -12.38 -29.41
C MET A 597 -12.58 -12.75 -30.82
N ALA A 598 -12.65 -11.80 -31.73
CA ALA A 598 -12.07 -11.92 -33.05
C ALA A 598 -10.77 -11.11 -33.13
N ARG A 599 -9.71 -11.72 -33.65
CA ARG A 599 -8.49 -11.02 -34.06
C ARG A 599 -8.55 -10.79 -35.55
N PHE A 600 -8.25 -9.57 -35.97
CA PHE A 600 -8.30 -9.18 -37.34
C PHE A 600 -7.06 -8.41 -37.77
N GLY A 601 -6.76 -8.43 -39.06
CA GLY A 601 -5.59 -7.72 -39.55
C GLY A 601 -5.45 -7.74 -41.04
N GLY A 602 -4.65 -6.80 -41.51
CA GLY A 602 -4.22 -6.63 -42.91
C GLY A 602 -2.77 -6.16 -42.95
N GLU A 603 -2.30 -5.63 -44.08
CA GLU A 603 -0.89 -5.29 -44.27
C GLU A 603 -0.35 -4.25 -43.27
N ARG A 604 -1.16 -3.27 -42.88
CA ARG A 604 -0.74 -2.14 -42.02
C ARG A 604 -1.58 -1.99 -40.77
N TRP A 605 -2.53 -2.84 -40.52
CA TRP A 605 -3.40 -2.71 -39.39
C TRP A 605 -3.76 -4.07 -38.84
N ARG A 606 -3.94 -4.12 -37.54
CA ARG A 606 -4.35 -5.30 -36.77
C ARG A 606 -5.11 -4.87 -35.52
N GLY A 607 -5.80 -5.80 -34.94
CA GLY A 607 -6.52 -5.53 -33.71
C GLY A 607 -7.37 -6.71 -33.29
N ASN A 608 -8.12 -6.47 -32.22
CA ASN A 608 -9.10 -7.42 -31.72
C ASN A 608 -10.39 -6.71 -31.31
N ALA A 609 -11.49 -7.44 -31.38
CA ALA A 609 -12.78 -7.00 -30.87
C ALA A 609 -13.47 -8.20 -30.21
N GLY A 610 -14.03 -7.99 -29.03
CA GLY A 610 -14.69 -9.06 -28.31
C GLY A 610 -15.66 -8.58 -27.26
N VAL A 611 -16.36 -9.52 -26.66
CA VAL A 611 -17.26 -9.27 -25.54
C VAL A 611 -17.09 -10.40 -24.51
N ARG A 612 -16.96 -9.99 -23.25
CA ARG A 612 -16.93 -10.86 -22.08
C ARG A 612 -18.21 -10.67 -21.27
N LEU A 613 -18.93 -11.74 -21.02
CA LEU A 613 -20.08 -11.77 -20.11
C LEU A 613 -19.61 -12.30 -18.75
N VAL A 614 -19.89 -11.56 -17.70
CA VAL A 614 -19.48 -11.92 -16.33
C VAL A 614 -20.70 -11.91 -15.43
N ARG A 615 -20.97 -13.05 -14.80
CA ARG A 615 -21.94 -13.18 -13.71
C ARG A 615 -21.19 -13.35 -12.40
N THR A 616 -21.50 -12.48 -11.41
CA THR A 616 -20.97 -12.59 -10.05
C THR A 616 -22.12 -12.76 -9.07
N GLU A 617 -22.00 -13.74 -8.20
CA GLU A 617 -22.88 -13.99 -7.06
C GLU A 617 -22.07 -13.72 -5.79
N THR A 618 -22.53 -12.78 -4.96
CA THR A 618 -21.84 -12.32 -3.76
C THR A 618 -22.67 -12.62 -2.52
N SER A 619 -22.03 -13.20 -1.50
CA SER A 619 -22.60 -13.46 -0.19
C SER A 619 -21.72 -12.79 0.86
N VAL A 620 -22.25 -11.79 1.55
CA VAL A 620 -21.55 -10.99 2.57
C VAL A 620 -22.15 -11.26 3.93
N THR A 621 -21.35 -11.84 4.83
CA THR A 621 -21.73 -12.05 6.24
C THR A 621 -21.04 -10.99 7.09
N THR A 622 -21.82 -10.20 7.80
CA THR A 622 -21.37 -9.10 8.68
C THR A 622 -21.99 -9.21 10.05
N ASN A 623 -21.39 -8.52 11.01
CA ASN A 623 -21.90 -8.40 12.37
C ASN A 623 -22.32 -6.95 12.62
N THR A 624 -23.54 -6.75 13.09
CA THR A 624 -24.03 -5.43 13.49
C THR A 624 -24.16 -5.40 15.00
N GLY A 625 -23.69 -4.34 15.63
CA GLY A 625 -23.83 -4.12 17.06
C GLY A 625 -25.31 -4.09 17.44
N LEU A 626 -25.65 -4.85 18.46
CA LEU A 626 -26.97 -4.88 19.04
C LEU A 626 -26.82 -4.46 20.52
N PRO A 627 -26.80 -3.15 20.78
CA PRO A 627 -26.53 -2.64 22.10
C PRO A 627 -27.81 -2.74 22.95
N CYS A 628 -28.10 -3.92 23.44
CA CYS A 628 -29.14 -4.18 24.45
C CYS A 628 -28.46 -4.81 25.66
N GLY A 629 -28.61 -4.22 26.78
CA GLY A 629 -28.08 -4.66 28.05
C GLY A 629 -28.88 -4.02 29.18
N VAL A 630 -28.80 -4.60 30.38
CA VAL A 630 -29.39 -4.00 31.57
C VAL A 630 -28.50 -2.87 32.04
N PRO A 631 -28.98 -1.62 32.17
CA PRO A 631 -28.21 -0.54 32.73
C PRO A 631 -27.84 -0.91 34.18
N THR A 632 -26.56 -0.96 34.50
CA THR A 632 -26.11 -1.01 35.90
C THR A 632 -26.10 0.40 36.48
N ALA A 633 -26.53 0.50 37.73
CA ALA A 633 -26.81 1.78 38.41
C ALA A 633 -25.60 2.73 38.56
N ALA A 634 -24.42 2.31 38.19
CA ALA A 634 -23.20 3.10 38.46
C ALA A 634 -22.51 3.67 37.21
N ASN A 635 -22.41 3.02 36.06
CA ASN A 635 -21.56 3.53 34.97
C ASN A 635 -21.75 2.89 33.58
N GLY A 636 -22.80 2.18 33.27
CA GLY A 636 -22.91 1.66 31.92
C GLY A 636 -23.60 0.32 31.79
N ILE A 637 -23.59 -0.16 30.61
CA ILE A 637 -24.23 -1.40 30.18
C ILE A 637 -23.31 -2.56 30.49
N THR A 638 -23.75 -3.54 31.29
CA THR A 638 -23.04 -4.81 31.46
C THR A 638 -23.28 -5.70 30.24
N TYR A 639 -22.28 -6.13 29.56
CA TYR A 639 -22.39 -7.00 28.38
C TYR A 639 -22.12 -8.46 28.77
N GLY A 640 -22.84 -9.38 28.12
CA GLY A 640 -22.51 -10.80 28.15
C GLY A 640 -23.30 -11.72 29.04
N SER A 641 -24.32 -11.25 29.83
CA SER A 641 -25.13 -12.15 30.63
C SER A 641 -26.25 -12.85 29.83
N PRO A 642 -26.71 -14.06 30.22
CA PRO A 642 -27.84 -14.72 29.59
C PRO A 642 -29.14 -13.89 29.61
N ALA A 643 -29.36 -13.08 30.65
CA ALA A 643 -30.51 -12.19 30.76
C ALA A 643 -30.46 -11.07 29.69
N GLN A 644 -29.30 -10.59 29.37
CA GLN A 644 -29.10 -9.59 28.30
C GLN A 644 -29.30 -10.19 26.92
N ALA A 645 -28.90 -11.44 26.71
CA ALA A 645 -29.15 -12.17 25.48
C ALA A 645 -30.68 -12.30 25.22
N ALA A 646 -31.42 -12.58 26.25
CA ALA A 646 -32.92 -12.67 26.19
C ALA A 646 -33.55 -11.30 25.85
N ALA A 647 -33.08 -10.22 26.45
CA ALA A 647 -33.54 -8.86 26.17
C ALA A 647 -33.20 -8.41 24.73
N CYS A 648 -32.09 -8.91 24.17
CA CYS A 648 -31.67 -8.64 22.81
C CYS A 648 -32.44 -9.40 21.75
N ALA A 649 -32.95 -10.57 22.05
CA ALA A 649 -33.55 -11.48 21.08
C ALA A 649 -34.71 -10.84 20.29
N GLY A 650 -35.49 -9.96 20.94
CA GLY A 650 -36.61 -9.25 20.32
C GLY A 650 -36.20 -8.21 19.26
N PHE A 651 -34.93 -7.83 19.21
CA PHE A 651 -34.42 -6.84 18.25
C PHE A 651 -33.55 -7.45 17.12
N VAL A 652 -33.38 -8.76 17.13
CA VAL A 652 -32.65 -9.45 16.08
C VAL A 652 -33.49 -9.51 14.80
N PRO A 653 -32.99 -9.02 13.65
CA PRO A 653 -33.75 -9.12 12.40
C PRO A 653 -34.04 -10.58 12.01
N ALA A 654 -35.14 -10.80 11.30
CA ALA A 654 -35.48 -12.11 10.78
C ALA A 654 -34.32 -12.67 9.90
N GLY A 655 -33.96 -13.93 10.16
CA GLY A 655 -32.86 -14.60 9.46
C GLY A 655 -31.46 -14.26 9.96
N ALA A 656 -31.31 -13.39 10.95
CA ALA A 656 -30.05 -13.09 11.59
C ALA A 656 -29.79 -13.97 12.83
N ALA A 657 -28.51 -14.25 13.13
CA ALA A 657 -28.11 -15.00 14.32
C ALA A 657 -27.59 -14.07 15.41
N LEU A 658 -28.05 -14.25 16.64
CA LEU A 658 -27.59 -13.50 17.81
C LEU A 658 -26.26 -14.06 18.30
N THR A 659 -25.29 -13.17 18.52
CA THR A 659 -23.99 -13.46 19.14
C THR A 659 -23.85 -12.67 20.43
N THR A 660 -23.63 -13.36 21.54
CA THR A 660 -23.52 -12.80 22.88
C THR A 660 -22.26 -13.31 23.59
N GLY A 661 -21.99 -12.80 24.79
CA GLY A 661 -20.87 -13.27 25.61
C GLY A 661 -19.57 -12.50 25.43
N SER A 662 -19.52 -11.54 24.49
CA SER A 662 -18.37 -10.67 24.35
C SER A 662 -18.51 -9.40 25.21
N ARG A 663 -17.42 -8.98 25.86
CA ARG A 663 -17.37 -7.67 26.57
C ARG A 663 -17.54 -6.46 25.63
N PHE A 664 -17.36 -6.65 24.33
CA PHE A 664 -17.57 -5.59 23.33
C PHE A 664 -19.01 -5.41 22.90
N GLY A 665 -19.92 -6.17 23.50
CA GLY A 665 -21.35 -6.06 23.28
C GLY A 665 -21.99 -7.30 22.66
N ASN A 666 -23.28 -7.17 22.43
CA ASN A 666 -24.07 -8.14 21.70
C ASN A 666 -24.15 -7.74 20.22
N PHE A 667 -24.22 -8.72 19.34
CA PHE A 667 -24.22 -8.52 17.90
C PHE A 667 -25.24 -9.45 17.26
N TYR A 668 -25.75 -9.09 16.12
CA TYR A 668 -26.38 -10.05 15.24
C TYR A 668 -25.57 -10.22 13.95
N THR A 669 -25.50 -11.45 13.49
CA THR A 669 -24.84 -11.83 12.26
C THR A 669 -25.89 -11.97 11.17
N LEU A 670 -25.70 -11.24 10.06
CA LEU A 670 -26.58 -11.28 8.91
C LEU A 670 -25.77 -11.57 7.65
N THR A 671 -26.30 -12.49 6.81
CA THR A 671 -25.77 -12.73 5.47
C THR A 671 -26.65 -12.04 4.44
N THR A 672 -26.05 -11.19 3.63
CA THR A 672 -26.70 -10.50 2.51
C THR A 672 -26.19 -11.10 1.20
N GLU A 673 -27.12 -11.55 0.38
CA GLU A 673 -26.81 -12.09 -0.95
C GLU A 673 -27.16 -11.08 -2.04
N SER A 674 -26.33 -11.00 -3.05
CA SER A 674 -26.55 -10.18 -4.24
C SER A 674 -25.97 -10.86 -5.48
N SER A 675 -26.48 -10.53 -6.65
CA SER A 675 -25.90 -11.01 -7.91
C SER A 675 -26.08 -9.99 -9.02
N TYR A 676 -25.17 -10.03 -9.97
CA TYR A 676 -25.26 -9.20 -11.18
C TYR A 676 -24.62 -9.90 -12.36
N THR A 677 -25.06 -9.50 -13.56
CA THR A 677 -24.42 -9.90 -14.84
C THR A 677 -24.06 -8.66 -15.61
N LYS A 678 -22.85 -8.61 -16.15
CA LYS A 678 -22.32 -7.47 -16.92
C LYS A 678 -21.71 -7.96 -18.23
N ALA A 679 -21.97 -7.20 -19.30
CA ALA A 679 -21.30 -7.37 -20.60
C ALA A 679 -20.17 -6.33 -20.68
N LEU A 680 -18.98 -6.79 -21.05
CA LEU A 680 -17.75 -6.02 -21.13
C LEU A 680 -17.21 -6.10 -22.57
N PRO A 681 -17.73 -5.28 -23.50
CA PRO A 681 -17.16 -5.20 -24.84
C PRO A 681 -15.79 -4.51 -24.83
N SER A 682 -14.90 -4.93 -25.72
CA SER A 682 -13.58 -4.35 -25.95
C SER A 682 -13.23 -4.33 -27.41
N LEU A 683 -12.50 -3.28 -27.81
CA LEU A 683 -11.96 -3.07 -29.14
C LEU A 683 -10.55 -2.48 -29.01
N ASN A 684 -9.58 -3.09 -29.67
CA ASN A 684 -8.22 -2.59 -29.83
C ASN A 684 -7.88 -2.53 -31.31
N LEU A 685 -7.30 -1.44 -31.77
CA LEU A 685 -6.87 -1.22 -33.14
C LEU A 685 -5.45 -0.66 -33.17
N VAL A 686 -4.61 -1.25 -33.97
CA VAL A 686 -3.22 -0.86 -34.21
C VAL A 686 -3.07 -0.58 -35.71
N TYR A 687 -2.49 0.57 -36.04
CA TYR A 687 -2.20 0.99 -37.42
C TYR A 687 -0.73 1.36 -37.57
N ASP A 688 0.00 0.61 -38.38
CA ASP A 688 1.38 0.90 -38.78
C ASP A 688 1.39 1.99 -39.85
N ALA A 689 1.32 3.27 -39.42
CA ALA A 689 1.25 4.43 -40.34
C ALA A 689 2.51 4.51 -41.21
N THR A 690 3.66 4.20 -40.66
CA THR A 690 4.92 3.97 -41.38
C THR A 690 5.64 2.76 -40.75
N LYS A 691 6.78 2.36 -41.33
CA LYS A 691 7.63 1.31 -40.73
C LYS A 691 8.08 1.65 -39.30
N ASP A 692 8.08 2.92 -38.91
CA ASP A 692 8.60 3.39 -37.63
C ASP A 692 7.54 4.08 -36.75
N LEU A 693 6.34 4.37 -37.28
CA LEU A 693 5.25 5.05 -36.57
C LEU A 693 4.02 4.15 -36.46
N VAL A 694 3.65 3.82 -35.22
CA VAL A 694 2.49 3.01 -34.86
C VAL A 694 1.45 3.88 -34.18
N LEU A 695 0.21 3.86 -34.67
CA LEU A 695 -0.94 4.49 -34.02
C LEU A 695 -1.81 3.43 -33.37
N ARG A 696 -2.35 3.74 -32.20
CA ARG A 696 -3.20 2.82 -31.44
C ARG A 696 -4.50 3.49 -31.02
N GLY A 697 -5.59 2.75 -31.07
CA GLY A 697 -6.88 3.16 -30.53
C GLY A 697 -7.49 2.02 -29.75
N ALA A 698 -8.13 2.31 -28.61
CA ALA A 698 -8.83 1.29 -27.84
C ALA A 698 -10.06 1.89 -27.15
N ALA A 699 -11.12 1.07 -27.06
CA ALA A 699 -12.33 1.37 -26.31
C ALA A 699 -12.82 0.11 -25.63
N ALA A 700 -13.15 0.20 -24.33
CA ALA A 700 -13.66 -0.94 -23.60
C ALA A 700 -14.59 -0.52 -22.47
N ARG A 701 -15.59 -1.33 -22.19
CA ARG A 701 -16.30 -1.32 -20.92
C ARG A 701 -15.60 -2.26 -19.95
N VAL A 702 -15.26 -1.74 -18.77
CA VAL A 702 -14.44 -2.44 -17.77
C VAL A 702 -15.14 -2.46 -16.42
N MET A 703 -14.77 -3.45 -15.59
CA MET A 703 -15.40 -3.68 -14.29
C MET A 703 -14.36 -3.99 -13.23
N ALA A 704 -14.59 -3.50 -12.00
CA ALA A 704 -13.93 -3.97 -10.78
C ALA A 704 -14.97 -4.20 -9.67
N ARG A 705 -14.60 -5.00 -8.66
CA ARG A 705 -15.43 -5.24 -7.49
C ARG A 705 -15.04 -4.29 -6.36
N PRO A 706 -15.99 -3.87 -5.49
CA PRO A 706 -15.68 -3.06 -4.31
C PRO A 706 -14.70 -3.78 -3.37
N ASP A 707 -13.92 -3.03 -2.60
CA ASP A 707 -13.07 -3.57 -1.56
C ASP A 707 -13.87 -4.34 -0.51
N TYR A 708 -13.27 -5.36 0.07
CA TYR A 708 -13.94 -6.20 1.07
C TYR A 708 -14.33 -5.42 2.32
N SER A 709 -13.54 -4.41 2.71
CA SER A 709 -13.89 -3.50 3.80
C SER A 709 -15.14 -2.68 3.50
N ALA A 710 -15.32 -2.25 2.27
CA ALA A 710 -16.51 -1.51 1.85
C ALA A 710 -17.78 -2.37 1.94
N LEU A 711 -17.66 -3.67 1.67
CA LEU A 711 -18.75 -4.64 1.76
C LEU A 711 -18.98 -5.13 3.19
N GLY A 712 -17.90 -5.50 3.90
CA GLY A 712 -17.93 -6.33 5.11
C GLY A 712 -17.80 -5.58 6.43
N ALA A 713 -17.54 -4.27 6.44
CA ALA A 713 -17.40 -3.53 7.68
C ALA A 713 -18.74 -3.53 8.47
N SER A 714 -18.65 -3.87 9.76
CA SER A 714 -19.81 -3.90 10.66
C SER A 714 -20.38 -2.50 10.86
N ILE A 715 -21.71 -2.40 11.00
CA ILE A 715 -22.35 -1.13 11.41
C ILE A 715 -22.12 -0.95 12.90
N SER A 716 -21.55 0.18 13.28
CA SER A 716 -21.14 0.51 14.65
C SER A 716 -21.15 2.03 14.88
N SER A 717 -20.60 2.49 16.00
CA SER A 717 -20.49 3.91 16.34
C SER A 717 -21.83 4.64 16.36
N PHE A 718 -22.82 4.02 17.01
CA PHE A 718 -24.17 4.61 17.16
C PHE A 718 -24.12 5.84 18.06
N VAL A 719 -24.69 6.95 17.57
CA VAL A 719 -24.85 8.20 18.30
C VAL A 719 -26.31 8.65 18.22
N TYR A 720 -26.83 9.09 19.33
CA TYR A 720 -28.14 9.74 19.41
C TYR A 720 -27.96 11.15 19.96
N ASN A 721 -28.32 12.15 19.19
CA ASN A 721 -28.22 13.56 19.59
C ASN A 721 -29.52 14.28 19.22
N PRO A 722 -30.46 14.46 20.19
CA PRO A 722 -31.74 15.11 19.91
C PRO A 722 -31.62 16.59 19.51
N ALA A 723 -30.50 17.21 19.79
CA ALA A 723 -30.23 18.62 19.40
C ALA A 723 -29.64 18.78 18.01
N ALA A 724 -29.38 17.67 17.30
CA ALA A 724 -28.78 17.67 15.98
C ALA A 724 -29.63 16.94 14.95
N LEU A 725 -29.49 17.26 13.70
CA LEU A 725 -30.03 16.51 12.57
C LEU A 725 -28.88 15.99 11.71
N PRO A 726 -28.84 14.67 11.41
CA PRO A 726 -29.80 13.62 11.85
C PRO A 726 -29.64 13.26 13.32
N VAL A 727 -30.77 12.98 13.97
CA VAL A 727 -30.85 12.68 15.42
C VAL A 727 -30.13 11.39 15.82
N SER A 728 -30.09 10.41 14.90
CA SER A 728 -29.40 9.13 15.09
C SER A 728 -28.43 8.88 13.94
N THR A 729 -27.19 8.58 14.26
CA THR A 729 -26.14 8.29 13.29
C THR A 729 -25.39 7.01 13.63
N ALA A 730 -24.78 6.39 12.62
CA ALA A 730 -23.88 5.25 12.74
C ALA A 730 -22.90 5.24 11.57
N SER A 731 -21.92 4.35 11.61
CA SER A 731 -20.98 4.12 10.49
C SER A 731 -20.80 2.63 10.21
N GLY A 732 -20.52 2.26 8.98
CA GLY A 732 -20.29 0.85 8.61
C GLY A 732 -20.08 0.64 7.12
N GLY A 733 -19.98 -0.62 6.70
CA GLY A 733 -19.93 -1.04 5.31
C GLY A 733 -21.32 -1.09 4.66
N ASN A 734 -21.31 -1.51 3.39
CA ASN A 734 -22.53 -1.68 2.61
C ASN A 734 -22.45 -2.98 1.78
N ALA A 735 -23.06 -4.04 2.30
CA ALA A 735 -23.08 -5.37 1.67
C ALA A 735 -23.85 -5.42 0.33
N LYS A 736 -24.57 -4.36 -0.04
CA LYS A 736 -25.36 -4.24 -1.27
C LYS A 736 -24.67 -3.44 -2.37
N LEU A 737 -23.40 -3.07 -2.21
CA LEU A 737 -22.65 -2.36 -3.25
C LEU A 737 -22.58 -3.19 -4.53
N GLY A 738 -22.88 -2.54 -5.65
CA GLY A 738 -22.68 -3.08 -6.98
C GLY A 738 -21.21 -2.99 -7.42
N PRO A 739 -20.87 -3.50 -8.63
CA PRO A 739 -19.53 -3.37 -9.18
C PRO A 739 -19.22 -1.92 -9.61
N VAL A 740 -17.95 -1.55 -9.54
CA VAL A 740 -17.40 -0.39 -10.25
C VAL A 740 -17.44 -0.69 -11.74
N LEU A 741 -17.99 0.22 -12.53
CA LEU A 741 -18.09 0.12 -13.98
C LEU A 741 -17.57 1.41 -14.62
N ALA A 742 -16.80 1.26 -15.67
CA ALA A 742 -16.32 2.42 -16.43
C ALA A 742 -16.20 2.12 -17.92
N ASN A 743 -16.26 3.18 -18.73
CA ASN A 743 -15.91 3.17 -20.13
C ASN A 743 -14.50 3.75 -20.26
N ASN A 744 -13.59 3.00 -20.86
CA ASN A 744 -12.17 3.35 -21.00
C ASN A 744 -11.83 3.55 -22.46
N TYR A 745 -11.36 4.75 -22.82
CA TYR A 745 -10.98 5.15 -24.16
C TYR A 745 -9.52 5.56 -24.20
N ASN A 746 -8.80 5.10 -25.21
CA ASN A 746 -7.37 5.33 -25.35
C ASN A 746 -7.01 5.65 -26.79
N LEU A 747 -6.10 6.61 -26.98
CA LEU A 747 -5.45 6.91 -28.26
C LEU A 747 -3.95 7.05 -28.00
N GLY A 748 -3.12 6.50 -28.87
CA GLY A 748 -1.67 6.54 -28.72
C GLY A 748 -0.93 6.60 -30.05
N ALA A 749 0.27 7.18 -29.99
CA ALA A 749 1.24 7.18 -31.05
C ALA A 749 2.61 6.74 -30.49
N GLU A 750 3.26 5.85 -31.21
CA GLU A 750 4.58 5.28 -30.84
C GLU A 750 5.51 5.44 -32.06
N TRP A 751 6.57 6.23 -31.88
CA TRP A 751 7.54 6.48 -32.93
C TRP A 751 8.88 5.81 -32.59
N TYR A 752 9.18 4.74 -33.29
CA TYR A 752 10.40 3.94 -33.19
C TYR A 752 11.48 4.48 -34.13
N PHE A 753 11.95 5.72 -33.89
CA PHE A 753 12.75 6.53 -34.80
C PHE A 753 14.18 6.02 -35.03
N GLN A 754 14.67 5.14 -34.17
CA GLN A 754 15.96 4.45 -34.28
C GLN A 754 15.88 3.07 -33.60
N PRO A 755 16.81 2.13 -33.88
CA PRO A 755 16.89 0.90 -33.12
C PRO A 755 16.97 1.18 -31.61
N ARG A 756 16.10 0.54 -30.83
CA ARG A 756 16.01 0.68 -29.36
C ARG A 756 15.61 2.08 -28.89
N SER A 757 15.01 2.90 -29.75
CA SER A 757 14.54 4.24 -29.41
C SER A 757 13.05 4.33 -29.59
N LEU A 758 12.38 4.99 -28.64
CA LEU A 758 10.94 5.20 -28.64
C LEU A 758 10.61 6.61 -28.16
N LEU A 759 9.76 7.29 -28.91
CA LEU A 759 8.97 8.41 -28.41
C LEU A 759 7.49 8.01 -28.47
N SER A 760 6.81 8.06 -27.34
CA SER A 760 5.40 7.70 -27.27
C SER A 760 4.57 8.78 -26.58
N ALA A 761 3.32 8.93 -27.04
CA ALA A 761 2.31 9.77 -26.43
C ALA A 761 0.99 9.00 -26.40
N GLN A 762 0.31 8.99 -25.25
CA GLN A 762 -0.97 8.32 -25.08
C GLN A 762 -1.95 9.26 -24.38
N LEU A 763 -3.15 9.37 -24.92
CA LEU A 763 -4.31 10.03 -24.32
C LEU A 763 -5.21 8.95 -23.73
N PHE A 764 -5.75 9.17 -22.55
CA PHE A 764 -6.73 8.29 -21.96
C PHE A 764 -7.91 9.07 -21.37
N PHE A 765 -9.07 8.43 -21.38
CA PHE A 765 -10.29 8.91 -20.75
C PHE A 765 -11.03 7.72 -20.14
N ILE A 766 -11.26 7.76 -18.85
CA ILE A 766 -12.01 6.76 -18.08
C ILE A 766 -13.22 7.46 -17.48
N ASP A 767 -14.41 7.06 -17.90
CA ASP A 767 -15.68 7.59 -17.41
C ASP A 767 -16.35 6.52 -16.52
N PHE A 768 -16.45 6.80 -15.24
CA PHE A 768 -17.00 5.87 -14.25
C PHE A 768 -18.52 6.03 -14.19
N ASP A 769 -19.25 5.06 -14.74
CA ASP A 769 -20.71 4.94 -14.56
C ASP A 769 -21.06 4.66 -13.09
N SER A 770 -20.17 3.89 -12.41
CA SER A 770 -20.27 3.62 -10.98
C SER A 770 -18.88 3.51 -10.36
N LEU A 771 -18.68 4.19 -9.23
CA LEU A 771 -17.46 4.24 -8.43
C LEU A 771 -17.84 4.16 -6.94
N VAL A 772 -17.04 3.48 -6.11
CA VAL A 772 -17.27 3.49 -4.67
C VAL A 772 -16.80 4.82 -4.09
N GLY A 773 -17.70 5.53 -3.45
CA GLY A 773 -17.44 6.78 -2.73
C GLY A 773 -18.01 6.72 -1.32
N SER A 774 -17.83 7.79 -0.56
CA SER A 774 -18.43 7.95 0.77
C SER A 774 -19.79 8.62 0.65
N GLY A 775 -20.76 8.13 1.42
CA GLY A 775 -22.10 8.69 1.46
C GLY A 775 -22.86 8.26 2.69
N THR A 776 -24.16 8.46 2.67
CA THR A 776 -25.05 8.08 3.77
C THR A 776 -26.23 7.29 3.25
N SER A 777 -26.72 6.38 4.10
CA SER A 777 -27.99 5.65 3.90
C SER A 777 -28.83 5.68 5.16
N THR A 778 -30.14 5.77 5.04
CA THR A 778 -31.02 5.72 6.19
C THR A 778 -31.49 4.29 6.41
N GLN A 779 -31.29 3.78 7.63
CA GLN A 779 -31.64 2.42 8.02
C GLN A 779 -32.42 2.43 9.35
N GLN A 780 -33.33 1.45 9.55
CA GLN A 780 -33.98 1.24 10.83
C GLN A 780 -33.08 0.37 11.70
N LEU A 781 -32.45 0.98 12.70
CA LEU A 781 -31.49 0.31 13.56
C LEU A 781 -31.79 0.56 15.03
N LEU A 782 -31.52 -0.45 15.86
CA LEU A 782 -31.59 -0.28 17.31
C LEU A 782 -30.53 0.71 17.76
N ASN A 783 -30.95 1.78 18.45
CA ASN A 783 -30.05 2.73 19.06
C ASN A 783 -30.26 2.80 20.55
N THR A 784 -29.24 2.52 21.34
CA THR A 784 -29.30 2.53 22.81
C THR A 784 -28.84 3.82 23.43
N ALA A 785 -28.27 4.71 22.64
CA ALA A 785 -27.97 6.05 23.10
C ALA A 785 -29.21 6.90 23.28
N VAL A 786 -30.40 6.39 22.90
CA VAL A 786 -31.67 7.05 23.17
C VAL A 786 -31.88 7.11 24.68
N PRO A 787 -32.07 8.31 25.27
CA PRO A 787 -32.25 8.48 26.71
C PRO A 787 -33.50 7.74 27.25
N ALA A 788 -33.41 7.26 28.49
CA ALA A 788 -34.53 6.60 29.17
C ALA A 788 -35.80 7.49 29.22
N SER A 789 -35.62 8.81 29.30
CA SER A 789 -36.74 9.79 29.24
C SER A 789 -37.47 9.80 27.89
N LEU A 790 -36.89 9.23 26.83
CA LEU A 790 -37.46 9.11 25.50
C LEU A 790 -37.78 7.65 25.14
N GLY A 791 -37.94 6.77 26.15
CA GLY A 791 -38.29 5.36 26.00
C GLY A 791 -37.08 4.40 26.00
N GLY A 792 -35.85 4.91 26.13
CA GLY A 792 -34.65 4.07 26.17
C GLY A 792 -34.33 3.43 24.83
N PRO A 793 -33.60 2.29 24.82
CA PRO A 793 -33.23 1.58 23.58
C PRO A 793 -34.41 1.27 22.69
N GLN A 794 -34.40 1.73 21.45
CA GLN A 794 -35.46 1.53 20.47
C GLN A 794 -34.93 1.54 19.03
N VAL A 795 -35.68 0.92 18.14
CA VAL A 795 -35.39 0.99 16.70
C VAL A 795 -35.76 2.37 16.18
N VAL A 796 -34.79 3.08 15.68
CA VAL A 796 -34.94 4.45 15.16
C VAL A 796 -34.36 4.57 13.75
N SER A 797 -34.87 5.56 13.03
CA SER A 797 -34.30 5.95 11.75
C SER A 797 -32.89 6.50 11.97
N THR A 798 -31.89 5.76 11.52
CA THR A 798 -30.48 6.06 11.73
C THR A 798 -29.80 6.36 10.39
N VAL A 799 -29.12 7.47 10.30
CA VAL A 799 -28.29 7.81 9.13
C VAL A 799 -26.94 7.14 9.28
N VAL A 800 -26.68 6.15 8.43
CA VAL A 800 -25.46 5.37 8.43
C VAL A 800 -24.50 5.97 7.41
N SER A 801 -23.35 6.45 7.88
CA SER A 801 -22.21 6.82 7.04
C SER A 801 -21.60 5.54 6.48
N SER A 802 -21.68 5.33 5.17
CA SER A 802 -21.26 4.08 4.54
C SER A 802 -20.77 4.32 3.11
N PRO A 803 -20.00 3.37 2.53
CA PRO A 803 -19.69 3.39 1.10
C PRO A 803 -20.98 3.34 0.28
N VAL A 804 -21.03 4.18 -0.77
CA VAL A 804 -22.13 4.26 -1.74
C VAL A 804 -21.59 4.24 -3.15
N MET A 805 -22.46 3.89 -4.12
CA MET A 805 -22.07 4.03 -5.53
C MET A 805 -22.25 5.49 -5.96
N THR A 806 -21.20 6.05 -6.54
CA THR A 806 -21.13 7.40 -7.11
C THR A 806 -20.56 7.33 -8.52
N THR A 807 -20.26 8.45 -9.12
CA THR A 807 -19.64 8.56 -10.45
C THR A 807 -18.29 9.29 -10.34
N GLY A 808 -17.53 9.27 -11.41
CA GLY A 808 -16.27 9.96 -11.46
C GLY A 808 -15.67 9.90 -12.86
N ARG A 809 -14.53 10.53 -13.04
CA ARG A 809 -13.80 10.47 -14.30
C ARG A 809 -12.30 10.64 -14.07
N SER A 810 -11.50 9.99 -14.91
CA SER A 810 -10.06 10.21 -14.99
C SER A 810 -9.67 10.42 -16.44
N LYS A 811 -8.90 11.46 -16.72
CA LYS A 811 -8.37 11.76 -18.05
C LYS A 811 -6.96 12.29 -17.95
N GLY A 812 -6.19 12.08 -19.02
CA GLY A 812 -4.82 12.55 -19.00
C GLY A 812 -4.04 12.20 -20.24
N ILE A 813 -2.75 12.51 -20.15
CA ILE A 813 -1.76 12.23 -21.19
C ILE A 813 -0.53 11.61 -20.56
N GLU A 814 0.02 10.63 -21.23
CA GLU A 814 1.24 9.92 -20.87
C GLU A 814 2.27 10.07 -21.99
N PHE A 815 3.48 10.50 -21.64
CA PHE A 815 4.62 10.57 -22.54
C PHE A 815 5.70 9.61 -22.11
N GLY A 816 6.32 8.96 -23.08
CA GLY A 816 7.48 8.10 -22.87
C GLY A 816 8.57 8.41 -23.88
N TYR A 817 9.79 8.54 -23.43
CA TYR A 817 10.98 8.72 -24.26
C TYR A 817 12.09 7.78 -23.80
N GLU A 818 12.70 7.10 -24.75
CA GLU A 818 13.81 6.21 -24.50
C GLU A 818 14.74 6.22 -25.70
N GLN A 819 16.06 6.42 -25.44
CA GLN A 819 17.06 6.44 -26.49
C GLN A 819 18.45 6.03 -25.97
N PRO A 820 19.14 5.07 -26.61
CA PRO A 820 20.59 4.98 -26.53
C PRO A 820 21.20 6.17 -27.29
N VAL A 821 22.10 6.91 -26.63
CA VAL A 821 22.68 8.14 -27.20
C VAL A 821 23.95 7.81 -27.95
N TRP A 822 25.09 7.60 -27.26
CA TRP A 822 26.39 7.19 -27.86
C TRP A 822 27.32 6.58 -26.79
N GLY A 823 28.33 5.84 -27.20
CA GLY A 823 29.40 5.37 -26.32
C GLY A 823 28.94 4.51 -25.14
N GLY A 824 27.79 3.86 -25.21
CA GLY A 824 27.25 3.10 -24.09
C GLY A 824 26.21 3.86 -23.28
N PHE A 825 26.08 5.17 -23.42
CA PHE A 825 25.08 5.97 -22.70
C PHE A 825 23.69 5.84 -23.30
N GLY A 826 22.67 6.03 -22.47
CA GLY A 826 21.30 6.16 -22.88
C GLY A 826 20.48 6.90 -21.84
N VAL A 827 19.31 7.36 -22.27
CA VAL A 827 18.37 8.13 -21.46
C VAL A 827 16.98 7.53 -21.53
N GLN A 828 16.23 7.70 -20.45
CA GLN A 828 14.83 7.32 -20.32
C GLN A 828 14.10 8.43 -19.60
N ALA A 829 12.95 8.83 -20.11
CA ALA A 829 12.10 9.81 -19.47
C ALA A 829 10.65 9.40 -19.65
N ASN A 830 9.83 9.64 -18.65
CA ASN A 830 8.39 9.60 -18.79
C ASN A 830 7.75 10.77 -18.05
N TYR A 831 6.59 11.16 -18.49
CA TYR A 831 5.77 12.17 -17.85
C TYR A 831 4.29 11.78 -17.97
N THR A 832 3.55 11.96 -16.90
CA THR A 832 2.11 11.71 -16.86
C THR A 832 1.39 12.90 -16.24
N TYR A 833 0.38 13.39 -16.95
CA TYR A 833 -0.60 14.34 -16.45
C TYR A 833 -1.93 13.62 -16.27
N VAL A 834 -2.56 13.79 -15.09
CA VAL A 834 -3.85 13.17 -14.75
C VAL A 834 -4.79 14.18 -14.11
N ASP A 835 -6.02 14.28 -14.63
CA ASP A 835 -7.14 14.95 -13.96
C ASP A 835 -8.20 13.88 -13.61
N ALA A 836 -8.10 13.34 -12.40
CA ALA A 836 -8.98 12.31 -11.86
C ALA A 836 -9.84 12.88 -10.72
N LYS A 837 -11.18 12.83 -10.88
CA LYS A 837 -12.14 13.44 -9.96
C LYS A 837 -13.32 12.53 -9.68
N GLU A 838 -13.77 12.56 -8.44
CA GLU A 838 -15.07 12.03 -8.02
C GLU A 838 -16.19 12.99 -8.40
N ALA A 839 -17.45 12.55 -8.34
CA ALA A 839 -18.63 13.39 -8.59
C ALA A 839 -18.70 14.64 -7.69
N SER A 840 -18.12 14.57 -6.50
CA SER A 840 -17.98 15.70 -5.58
C SER A 840 -17.05 16.81 -6.09
N GLY A 841 -16.31 16.57 -7.19
CA GLY A 841 -15.26 17.46 -7.71
C GLY A 841 -13.91 17.30 -7.02
N LEU A 842 -13.84 16.52 -5.94
CA LEU A 842 -12.57 16.23 -5.25
C LEU A 842 -11.67 15.32 -6.11
N PRO A 843 -10.35 15.49 -6.04
CA PRO A 843 -9.43 14.52 -6.65
C PRO A 843 -9.65 13.10 -6.11
N MET A 844 -9.57 12.08 -6.95
CA MET A 844 -9.61 10.70 -6.50
C MET A 844 -8.45 10.42 -5.54
N LEU A 845 -8.65 9.48 -4.61
CA LEU A 845 -7.63 9.10 -3.63
C LEU A 845 -6.37 8.57 -4.32
N GLY A 846 -5.21 9.09 -3.92
CA GLY A 846 -3.91 8.72 -4.48
C GLY A 846 -3.57 9.35 -5.83
N ALA A 847 -4.50 10.10 -6.44
CA ALA A 847 -4.27 10.77 -7.72
C ALA A 847 -3.28 11.92 -7.58
N SER A 848 -2.10 11.77 -8.17
CA SER A 848 -1.15 12.86 -8.40
C SER A 848 -1.38 13.47 -9.78
N ARG A 849 -1.56 14.79 -9.84
CA ARG A 849 -1.85 15.47 -11.10
C ARG A 849 -0.71 15.39 -12.10
N ASN A 850 0.53 15.43 -11.61
CA ASN A 850 1.74 15.32 -12.41
C ASN A 850 2.67 14.31 -11.78
N SER A 851 3.28 13.46 -12.59
CA SER A 851 4.37 12.58 -12.19
C SER A 851 5.36 12.42 -13.34
N TYR A 852 6.63 12.24 -13.03
CA TYR A 852 7.66 11.97 -14.03
C TYR A 852 8.80 11.14 -13.46
N THR A 853 9.46 10.42 -14.35
CA THR A 853 10.70 9.72 -14.06
C THR A 853 11.74 10.09 -15.11
N LEU A 854 12.92 10.43 -14.65
CA LEU A 854 14.08 10.73 -15.48
C LEU A 854 15.19 9.74 -15.13
N GLY A 855 15.73 9.05 -16.12
CA GLY A 855 16.79 8.08 -15.93
C GLY A 855 17.91 8.23 -16.95
N GLY A 856 19.14 8.08 -16.50
CA GLY A 856 20.31 7.92 -17.34
C GLY A 856 20.97 6.57 -17.07
N PHE A 857 21.49 5.93 -18.10
CA PHE A 857 22.24 4.69 -17.96
C PHE A 857 23.48 4.69 -18.83
N PHE A 858 24.45 3.91 -18.38
CA PHE A 858 25.69 3.59 -19.14
C PHE A 858 25.89 2.09 -19.13
N GLU A 859 26.28 1.51 -20.25
CA GLU A 859 26.59 0.09 -20.36
C GLU A 859 27.70 -0.16 -21.36
N ASN A 860 28.70 -0.93 -20.93
CA ASN A 860 29.74 -1.56 -21.78
C ASN A 860 29.93 -3.01 -21.32
N ASP A 861 30.93 -3.71 -21.84
CA ASP A 861 31.17 -5.14 -21.57
C ASP A 861 31.43 -5.44 -20.07
N LYS A 862 31.98 -4.48 -19.31
CA LYS A 862 32.36 -4.65 -17.91
C LYS A 862 31.48 -3.89 -16.92
N PHE A 863 30.93 -2.74 -17.31
CA PHE A 863 30.21 -1.86 -16.43
C PHE A 863 28.79 -1.64 -16.93
N SER A 864 27.83 -1.68 -16.03
CA SER A 864 26.52 -1.09 -16.24
C SER A 864 26.14 -0.22 -15.05
N ALA A 865 25.78 1.02 -15.33
CA ALA A 865 25.40 1.99 -14.34
C ALA A 865 24.04 2.62 -14.70
N ARG A 866 23.26 2.97 -13.71
CA ARG A 866 21.96 3.65 -13.90
C ARG A 866 21.69 4.59 -12.74
N VAL A 867 21.14 5.75 -13.04
CA VAL A 867 20.61 6.71 -12.05
C VAL A 867 19.18 7.06 -12.49
N VAL A 868 18.27 7.05 -11.55
CA VAL A 868 16.86 7.35 -11.79
C VAL A 868 16.36 8.34 -10.74
N TYR A 869 15.71 9.40 -11.21
CA TYR A 869 14.95 10.32 -10.38
C TYR A 869 13.46 10.16 -10.69
N SER A 870 12.68 9.78 -9.69
CA SER A 870 11.22 9.64 -9.78
C SER A 870 10.54 10.69 -8.92
N TRP A 871 9.64 11.48 -9.51
CA TRP A 871 8.91 12.54 -8.82
C TRP A 871 7.40 12.39 -9.04
N ARG A 872 6.64 12.67 -7.97
CA ARG A 872 5.19 12.78 -8.02
C ARG A 872 4.71 14.06 -7.34
N GLY A 873 3.67 14.67 -7.90
CA GLY A 873 2.98 15.80 -7.29
C GLY A 873 2.17 15.40 -6.07
N ALA A 874 1.57 16.40 -5.42
CA ALA A 874 0.68 16.17 -4.29
C ALA A 874 -0.50 15.26 -4.68
N ALA A 875 -0.91 14.41 -3.74
CA ALA A 875 -2.02 13.47 -3.90
C ALA A 875 -2.91 13.46 -2.65
N ARG A 876 -4.24 13.48 -2.86
CA ARG A 876 -5.21 13.37 -1.77
C ARG A 876 -5.12 11.97 -1.15
N THR A 877 -5.07 11.90 0.18
CA THR A 877 -4.97 10.64 0.93
C THR A 877 -6.24 10.29 1.71
N GLY A 878 -7.19 11.22 1.82
CA GLY A 878 -8.45 11.02 2.53
C GLY A 878 -8.77 12.18 3.45
N LEU A 879 -9.38 11.89 4.60
CA LEU A 879 -9.64 12.84 5.67
C LEU A 879 -8.66 12.61 6.82
N TYR A 880 -8.18 13.70 7.41
CA TYR A 880 -7.51 13.69 8.70
C TYR A 880 -8.21 14.69 9.62
N GLY A 881 -8.82 14.17 10.68
CA GLY A 881 -9.84 14.95 11.38
C GLY A 881 -11.06 15.17 10.47
N LEU A 882 -11.44 16.41 10.29
CA LEU A 882 -12.56 16.81 9.42
C LEU A 882 -12.10 17.39 8.07
N SER A 883 -10.79 17.56 7.85
CA SER A 883 -10.22 18.22 6.69
C SER A 883 -9.67 17.23 5.67
N GLN A 884 -9.67 17.63 4.38
CA GLN A 884 -9.05 16.84 3.30
C GLN A 884 -7.54 16.83 3.49
N ASN A 885 -6.96 15.62 3.56
CA ASN A 885 -5.53 15.41 3.74
C ASN A 885 -4.84 15.04 2.43
N TYR A 886 -3.61 15.53 2.27
CA TYR A 886 -2.78 15.32 1.08
C TYR A 886 -1.37 14.86 1.47
N ALA A 887 -0.82 13.94 0.73
CA ALA A 887 0.62 13.73 0.67
C ALA A 887 1.22 14.82 -0.23
N ALA A 888 2.24 15.51 0.23
CA ALA A 888 2.92 16.54 -0.55
C ALA A 888 3.69 15.94 -1.74
N ALA A 889 4.08 16.82 -2.66
CA ALA A 889 4.94 16.41 -3.75
C ALA A 889 6.28 15.91 -3.22
N THR A 890 6.79 14.82 -3.81
CA THR A 890 8.04 14.22 -3.39
C THR A 890 8.78 13.59 -4.56
N GLY A 891 10.12 13.56 -4.48
CA GLY A 891 10.96 12.91 -5.47
C GLY A 891 12.06 12.10 -4.80
N THR A 892 12.40 10.95 -5.38
CA THR A 892 13.41 10.02 -4.89
C THR A 892 14.47 9.75 -5.94
N VAL A 893 15.71 9.61 -5.51
CA VAL A 893 16.85 9.21 -6.34
C VAL A 893 17.24 7.78 -6.01
N ALA A 894 17.38 6.95 -7.05
CA ALA A 894 17.95 5.62 -6.96
C ALA A 894 19.11 5.48 -7.94
N ALA A 895 20.14 4.68 -7.59
CA ALA A 895 21.27 4.41 -8.45
C ALA A 895 21.72 2.96 -8.33
N SER A 896 22.27 2.42 -9.43
CA SER A 896 22.92 1.11 -9.43
C SER A 896 24.20 1.14 -10.28
N LEU A 897 25.18 0.35 -9.86
CA LEU A 897 26.42 0.09 -10.58
C LEU A 897 26.71 -1.42 -10.51
N ASN A 898 26.87 -2.05 -11.65
CA ASN A 898 27.29 -3.44 -11.75
C ASN A 898 28.64 -3.51 -12.47
N TYR A 899 29.53 -4.35 -11.94
CA TYR A 899 30.85 -4.63 -12.52
C TYR A 899 30.97 -6.12 -12.80
N THR A 900 31.08 -6.47 -14.06
CA THR A 900 31.30 -7.85 -14.53
C THR A 900 32.76 -8.21 -14.31
N LEU A 901 33.05 -8.95 -13.24
CA LEU A 901 34.40 -9.41 -12.90
C LEU A 901 34.84 -10.54 -13.80
N SER A 902 33.94 -11.44 -14.14
CA SER A 902 34.10 -12.54 -15.10
C SER A 902 32.75 -12.91 -15.70
N ASP A 903 32.72 -13.81 -16.68
CA ASP A 903 31.45 -14.29 -17.27
C ASP A 903 30.50 -14.90 -16.25
N SER A 904 31.03 -15.37 -15.13
CA SER A 904 30.25 -16.00 -14.05
C SER A 904 30.01 -15.13 -12.82
N VAL A 905 30.66 -13.97 -12.69
CA VAL A 905 30.61 -13.15 -11.46
C VAL A 905 30.40 -11.69 -11.79
N THR A 906 29.36 -11.11 -11.24
CA THR A 906 29.07 -9.67 -11.30
C THR A 906 28.97 -9.10 -9.88
N LEU A 907 29.73 -8.05 -9.59
CA LEU A 907 29.60 -7.27 -8.37
C LEU A 907 28.51 -6.21 -8.55
N THR A 908 27.73 -5.98 -7.51
CA THR A 908 26.58 -5.06 -7.54
C THR A 908 26.68 -4.04 -6.41
N PHE A 909 26.44 -2.78 -6.74
CA PHE A 909 26.34 -1.66 -5.80
C PHE A 909 25.04 -0.91 -6.12
N GLU A 910 24.17 -0.75 -5.14
CA GLU A 910 22.89 -0.11 -5.37
C GLU A 910 22.55 0.84 -4.22
N GLY A 911 21.83 1.90 -4.53
CA GLY A 911 21.36 2.86 -3.54
C GLY A 911 19.92 3.28 -3.81
N LEU A 912 19.11 3.27 -2.78
CA LEU A 912 17.73 3.74 -2.79
C LEU A 912 17.56 4.94 -1.88
N ASN A 913 16.64 5.82 -2.26
CA ASN A 913 16.30 7.00 -1.49
C ASN A 913 17.51 7.90 -1.20
N LEU A 914 18.45 8.00 -2.18
CA LEU A 914 19.76 8.64 -1.99
C LEU A 914 19.69 10.11 -1.61
N ASN A 915 18.66 10.83 -2.03
CA ASN A 915 18.40 12.21 -1.66
C ASN A 915 17.68 12.35 -0.30
N ASN A 916 17.27 11.23 0.34
CA ASN A 916 16.63 11.17 1.66
C ASN A 916 15.55 12.23 1.87
N PRO A 917 14.47 12.28 1.07
CA PRO A 917 13.44 13.30 1.21
C PRO A 917 12.64 13.13 2.48
N THR A 918 12.19 14.23 3.07
CA THR A 918 11.15 14.23 4.07
C THR A 918 9.79 14.08 3.40
N LEU A 919 9.04 13.05 3.77
CA LEU A 919 7.67 12.88 3.33
C LEU A 919 6.76 13.74 4.19
N ARG A 920 6.03 14.67 3.56
CA ARG A 920 5.12 15.59 4.23
C ARG A 920 3.68 15.26 3.89
N TYR A 921 2.81 15.30 4.91
CA TYR A 921 1.36 15.30 4.77
C TYR A 921 0.78 16.60 5.31
N TYR A 922 -0.34 17.05 4.72
CA TYR A 922 -0.97 18.31 5.14
C TYR A 922 -2.48 18.28 4.88
N ASN A 923 -3.22 18.97 5.73
CA ASN A 923 -4.61 19.30 5.47
C ASN A 923 -4.71 20.47 4.50
N ALA A 924 -5.59 20.34 3.50
CA ALA A 924 -5.93 21.46 2.63
C ALA A 924 -6.57 22.60 3.45
N PRO A 925 -6.39 23.85 3.05
CA PRO A 925 -7.07 24.97 3.68
C PRO A 925 -8.58 24.79 3.69
N ASP A 926 -9.21 25.04 4.83
CA ASP A 926 -10.67 25.03 5.01
C ASP A 926 -11.14 26.18 5.92
N ALA A 927 -12.44 26.21 6.22
CA ALA A 927 -13.01 27.26 7.08
C ALA A 927 -12.46 27.23 8.53
N ASN A 928 -11.96 26.05 8.98
CA ASN A 928 -11.39 25.89 10.32
C ASN A 928 -9.92 26.26 10.35
N ILE A 929 -9.15 25.83 9.35
CA ILE A 929 -7.70 26.06 9.26
C ILE A 929 -7.42 26.64 7.86
N PRO A 930 -7.26 27.97 7.75
CA PRO A 930 -7.23 28.67 6.45
C PRO A 930 -5.88 28.58 5.73
N PHE A 931 -5.01 27.64 6.10
CA PHE A 931 -3.70 27.41 5.49
C PHE A 931 -3.43 25.91 5.31
N ALA A 932 -2.44 25.57 4.51
CA ALA A 932 -2.01 24.19 4.30
C ALA A 932 -1.26 23.65 5.53
N ALA A 933 -2.03 23.15 6.52
CA ALA A 933 -1.54 22.75 7.83
C ALA A 933 -0.86 21.40 7.78
N THR A 934 0.42 21.33 8.09
CA THR A 934 1.17 20.06 8.15
C THR A 934 0.55 19.14 9.20
N THR A 935 0.28 17.91 8.80
CA THR A 935 -0.28 16.84 9.65
C THR A 935 0.74 15.76 9.97
N ALA A 936 1.73 15.55 9.11
CA ALA A 936 2.84 14.67 9.43
C ALA A 936 4.09 14.98 8.60
N LEU A 937 5.23 14.67 9.19
CA LEU A 937 6.54 14.63 8.56
C LEU A 937 7.17 13.25 8.86
N HIS A 938 7.77 12.60 7.84
CA HIS A 938 8.43 11.31 7.99
C HIS A 938 9.80 11.32 7.32
N SER A 939 10.79 10.72 7.98
CA SER A 939 12.10 10.41 7.43
C SER A 939 12.37 8.92 7.59
N SER A 940 12.75 8.23 6.52
CA SER A 940 13.05 6.78 6.52
C SER A 940 14.49 6.44 6.17
N GLY A 941 15.33 7.45 5.90
CA GLY A 941 16.75 7.27 5.61
C GLY A 941 17.02 6.72 4.21
N ARG A 942 18.30 6.37 3.96
CA ARG A 942 18.81 5.80 2.72
C ARG A 942 19.08 4.32 2.89
N GLN A 943 19.13 3.59 1.77
CA GLN A 943 19.51 2.19 1.76
C GLN A 943 20.62 1.96 0.73
N TYR A 944 21.63 1.22 1.13
CA TYR A 944 22.77 0.84 0.32
C TYR A 944 22.89 -0.68 0.24
N TYR A 945 23.08 -1.19 -0.96
CA TYR A 945 23.21 -2.62 -1.23
C TYR A 945 24.56 -2.89 -1.86
N VAL A 946 25.26 -3.87 -1.34
CA VAL A 946 26.54 -4.35 -1.86
C VAL A 946 26.48 -5.85 -1.97
N GLY A 947 26.78 -6.40 -3.13
CA GLY A 947 26.68 -7.83 -3.33
C GLY A 947 27.39 -8.37 -4.54
N ALA A 948 27.24 -9.68 -4.73
CA ALA A 948 27.72 -10.40 -5.88
C ALA A 948 26.63 -11.31 -6.44
N ARG A 949 26.58 -11.40 -7.76
CA ARG A 949 25.76 -12.35 -8.51
C ARG A 949 26.65 -13.36 -9.20
N PHE A 950 26.27 -14.59 -9.10
CA PHE A 950 26.95 -15.73 -9.70
C PHE A 950 26.03 -16.36 -10.74
N LYS A 951 26.57 -16.66 -11.93
CA LYS A 951 25.85 -17.28 -13.04
C LYS A 951 26.67 -18.42 -13.61
N TYR A 952 25.98 -19.58 -13.84
CA TYR A 952 26.53 -20.78 -14.44
C TYR A 952 25.76 -21.18 -15.69
#